data_e2c6a71264185bcfed5e2d6d01f099e8
#
_entry.id   e2c6a71264185bcfed5e2d6d01f099e8
#
_cell.length_a   1.000
_cell.length_b   1.000
_cell.length_c   1.000
_cell.angle_alpha   90.00
_cell.angle_beta   90.00
_cell.angle_gamma   90.00
#
_symmetry.space_group_name_H-M   'P 1'
#
loop_
_entity.id
_entity.type
_entity.pdbx_description
1 polymer ?
#
loop_
_entity_poly.entity_id
_entity_poly.type
_entity_poly.pdbx_seq_one_letter_code
_entity_poly.pdbx_strand_id
1 'polypeptide(L)'
;MNGLPGWLQQGARGLWLVGVLLTTNPTWAHVAGPEPWTRRTMPPGLAIPPEVLRRIAVDVNIGVLRSSERLSMLMPDDRQLPASRSRLVNTPKGFVWSGTIDRQPAGSASFSVVNETAAGSVLTGKGQSFRLRRDLSGVYLLEEIDLRKVPPEGRSSSASGLREDKSNDPALDTCATDSGKDIDLMVVYTAAARAYAGADALEADIFLAVEQANESYLRSGIDQQLRLAHIAEVSYTESGSSLTDRTMLQNGSISAVHSLRDSHGADLVALITETLDDCGRSFTMDPVGNAFESKAFAVVQRNCMSLAGKHSLAHELGHPMSARHDWKVDSTDNSPFAYNHGHVEMAPAFGLPWRTLMAYDDRCRDAFVTCPRVLNWSNPSVDVGGSPTGVASGAEQADNRRTLNNTATTVANFRCSSPGRDDAWMKDTWSDTGMEPDPAQAGQPMWESPYIWVRNSQDLQRVHQHQHQNPVVGQTNYIYVKLHHGAAVSGNLEIKVANATLGLGWPGNWTTVSAVPITVAAAGGSTRIVEVAWTPPAAGHFCLVARWDSASDPMTKPEGGNIEVNVRDNNNIVWRNVNLIELGGPQPMANAGFEVPGVGPGRTFVLSIRPVPTRRPAGVRVPGFMAIGRISLTLDKQLMESWRGTGFQGEGLRRSGNVITVVDPAGAQLTLRALQAPGQAQITFSRRKAAGHFSRDEFGWRVTQSAAVAGPPQALGGITYQIRTFAP
;
A
#
# COMPACT_ATOMS: atom_id res chain seq x y z
N MET A 1 -12.90 -76.01 -1.16
CA MET A 1 -12.07 -77.03 -1.83
C MET A 1 -10.71 -76.41 -2.11
N ASN A 2 -9.72 -76.86 -1.39
CA ASN A 2 -8.37 -77.25 -1.75
C ASN A 2 -7.51 -76.12 -2.39
N GLY A 3 -6.31 -75.76 -1.98
CA GLY A 3 -5.40 -76.41 -1.03
C GLY A 3 -4.09 -75.65 -1.13
N LEU A 4 -3.43 -75.46 -0.01
CA LEU A 4 -2.01 -75.17 0.12
C LEU A 4 -1.15 -76.36 -0.26
N PRO A 5 0.17 -76.27 -0.54
CA PRO A 5 1.23 -76.09 0.45
C PRO A 5 2.43 -75.32 -0.10
N GLY A 6 3.30 -74.59 0.67
CA GLY A 6 4.16 -75.02 1.73
C GLY A 6 5.54 -75.47 1.28
N TRP A 7 6.64 -74.76 1.63
CA TRP A 7 7.90 -75.34 2.10
C TRP A 7 8.89 -74.26 2.59
N LEU A 8 9.38 -74.52 3.79
CA LEU A 8 10.46 -73.90 4.54
C LEU A 8 11.83 -74.10 3.90
N GLN A 9 12.79 -73.22 4.09
CA GLN A 9 14.01 -73.41 4.90
C GLN A 9 15.03 -72.28 4.72
N GLN A 10 15.32 -71.58 5.81
CA GLN A 10 16.61 -71.44 6.50
C GLN A 10 17.82 -70.85 5.75
N GLY A 11 18.27 -69.74 6.29
CA GLY A 11 19.65 -69.61 6.69
C GLY A 11 20.48 -68.48 6.09
N ALA A 12 20.69 -67.37 6.81
CA ALA A 12 22.05 -66.86 7.13
C ALA A 12 21.96 -65.46 7.76
N ARG A 13 22.55 -65.32 8.91
CA ARG A 13 22.74 -64.07 9.66
C ARG A 13 23.71 -63.18 8.90
N GLY A 14 23.27 -61.99 8.51
CA GLY A 14 24.12 -60.89 8.11
C GLY A 14 23.73 -59.64 8.92
N LEU A 15 24.53 -59.27 9.90
CA LEU A 15 24.44 -57.97 10.58
C LEU A 15 24.74 -56.86 9.56
N TRP A 16 23.73 -56.09 9.21
CA TRP A 16 23.91 -54.79 8.57
C TRP A 16 23.73 -53.72 9.64
N LEU A 17 24.80 -53.03 9.99
CA LEU A 17 24.80 -51.77 10.69
C LEU A 17 24.03 -50.75 9.81
N VAL A 18 22.81 -50.42 10.20
CA VAL A 18 22.09 -49.27 9.66
C VAL A 18 22.71 -48.02 10.31
N GLY A 19 23.63 -47.40 9.61
CA GLY A 19 24.06 -46.05 9.91
C GLY A 19 22.90 -45.09 9.72
N VAL A 20 22.31 -44.61 10.80
CA VAL A 20 21.39 -43.47 10.79
C VAL A 20 22.18 -42.25 10.39
N LEU A 21 22.20 -41.94 9.10
CA LEU A 21 22.57 -40.61 8.63
C LEU A 21 21.49 -39.65 9.15
N LEU A 22 21.77 -39.01 10.27
CA LEU A 22 21.10 -37.78 10.68
C LEU A 22 21.39 -36.72 9.63
N THR A 23 20.51 -36.65 8.61
CA THR A 23 20.46 -35.48 7.76
C THR A 23 19.92 -34.34 8.62
N THR A 24 20.85 -33.56 9.16
CA THR A 24 20.50 -32.24 9.69
C THR A 24 19.95 -31.43 8.51
N ASN A 25 18.64 -31.35 8.40
CA ASN A 25 18.01 -30.32 7.60
C ASN A 25 18.62 -29.00 8.04
N PRO A 26 19.15 -28.18 7.13
CA PRO A 26 19.56 -26.85 7.50
C PRO A 26 18.29 -26.12 7.94
N THR A 27 18.13 -25.96 9.23
CA THR A 27 17.19 -24.97 9.78
C THR A 27 17.64 -23.64 9.22
N TRP A 28 16.93 -23.15 8.21
CA TRP A 28 17.05 -21.77 7.79
C TRP A 28 16.74 -20.92 9.02
N ALA A 29 17.78 -20.44 9.68
CA ALA A 29 17.64 -19.43 10.72
C ALA A 29 16.95 -18.24 10.05
N HIS A 30 15.67 -18.05 10.36
CA HIS A 30 14.98 -16.84 10.00
C HIS A 30 15.74 -15.71 10.68
N VAL A 31 16.38 -14.86 9.92
CA VAL A 31 16.93 -13.62 10.45
C VAL A 31 15.75 -12.87 11.04
N ALA A 32 15.68 -12.86 12.36
CA ALA A 32 14.67 -12.08 13.08
C ALA A 32 14.87 -10.62 12.65
N GLY A 33 13.80 -9.95 12.25
CA GLY A 33 13.86 -8.52 11.96
C GLY A 33 14.26 -7.76 13.22
N PRO A 34 14.70 -6.51 13.13
CA PRO A 34 14.98 -5.69 14.29
C PRO A 34 13.73 -5.48 15.14
N GLU A 35 13.94 -5.30 16.43
CA GLU A 35 12.85 -5.04 17.38
C GLU A 35 12.43 -3.57 17.27
N PRO A 36 11.14 -3.30 16.99
CA PRO A 36 10.64 -1.93 16.90
C PRO A 36 10.45 -1.27 18.27
N TRP A 37 10.49 -2.07 19.34
CA TRP A 37 10.45 -1.59 20.73
C TRP A 37 11.10 -2.57 21.67
N THR A 38 11.50 -2.04 22.83
CA THR A 38 11.99 -2.81 23.96
C THR A 38 11.12 -2.59 25.18
N ARG A 39 11.03 -3.60 26.06
CA ARG A 39 10.29 -3.49 27.30
C ARG A 39 10.94 -2.49 28.24
N ARG A 40 10.12 -1.66 28.89
CA ARG A 40 10.53 -0.81 30.01
C ARG A 40 9.73 -1.13 31.27
N THR A 41 10.17 -0.62 32.40
CA THR A 41 9.44 -0.74 33.66
C THR A 41 8.11 -0.01 33.58
N MET A 42 7.02 -0.69 33.98
CA MET A 42 5.67 -0.10 34.01
C MET A 42 5.61 0.98 35.10
N PRO A 43 5.21 2.21 34.79
CA PRO A 43 4.96 3.23 35.79
C PRO A 43 3.85 2.80 36.77
N PRO A 44 3.99 3.11 38.05
CA PRO A 44 2.94 2.81 39.04
C PRO A 44 1.68 3.70 38.81
N GLY A 45 0.53 3.20 39.19
CA GLY A 45 -0.73 3.98 39.24
C GLY A 45 -1.48 4.11 37.92
N LEU A 46 -1.02 3.52 36.82
CA LEU A 46 -1.77 3.51 35.57
C LEU A 46 -2.97 2.56 35.63
N ALA A 47 -4.19 3.12 35.57
CA ALA A 47 -5.42 2.33 35.53
C ALA A 47 -5.42 1.38 34.30
N ILE A 48 -5.94 0.16 34.47
CA ILE A 48 -6.10 -0.81 33.40
C ILE A 48 -7.55 -0.75 32.91
N PRO A 49 -7.80 -0.33 31.65
CA PRO A 49 -9.14 -0.35 31.08
C PRO A 49 -9.73 -1.78 31.06
N PRO A 50 -11.06 -1.93 31.19
CA PRO A 50 -11.70 -3.24 31.31
C PRO A 50 -11.51 -4.14 30.11
N GLU A 51 -11.28 -3.57 28.91
CA GLU A 51 -11.01 -4.28 27.67
C GLU A 51 -9.56 -4.77 27.55
N VAL A 52 -8.65 -4.32 28.42
CA VAL A 52 -7.22 -4.71 28.38
C VAL A 52 -7.00 -6.00 29.17
N LEU A 53 -6.57 -7.05 28.48
CA LEU A 53 -6.21 -8.34 29.06
C LEU A 53 -4.82 -8.34 29.68
N ARG A 54 -3.86 -7.79 28.94
CA ARG A 54 -2.45 -7.68 29.32
C ARG A 54 -1.86 -6.41 28.74
N ARG A 55 -0.86 -5.85 29.39
CA ARG A 55 -0.09 -4.76 28.81
C ARG A 55 1.35 -4.73 29.31
N ILE A 56 2.21 -4.17 28.50
CA ILE A 56 3.58 -3.84 28.83
C ILE A 56 3.85 -2.38 28.47
N ALA A 57 4.75 -1.74 29.23
CA ALA A 57 5.32 -0.47 28.83
C ALA A 57 6.51 -0.75 27.92
N VAL A 58 6.69 0.06 26.86
CA VAL A 58 7.75 -0.12 25.87
C VAL A 58 8.39 1.22 25.51
N ASP A 59 9.64 1.16 25.08
CA ASP A 59 10.34 2.25 24.42
C ASP A 59 10.35 1.96 22.91
N VAL A 60 9.70 2.83 22.13
CA VAL A 60 9.50 2.64 20.68
C VAL A 60 10.68 3.24 19.91
N ASN A 61 11.25 2.46 19.01
CA ASN A 61 12.28 2.91 18.08
C ASN A 61 11.64 3.27 16.71
N ILE A 62 11.34 4.54 16.53
CA ILE A 62 10.70 5.07 15.32
C ILE A 62 11.59 4.88 14.08
N GLY A 63 12.92 4.98 14.23
CA GLY A 63 13.86 4.72 13.15
C GLY A 63 13.77 3.28 12.63
N VAL A 64 13.63 2.30 13.53
CA VAL A 64 13.41 0.89 13.17
C VAL A 64 12.07 0.70 12.47
N LEU A 65 10.98 1.29 12.99
CA LEU A 65 9.67 1.23 12.34
C LEU A 65 9.73 1.79 10.90
N ARG A 66 10.44 2.89 10.68
CA ARG A 66 10.55 3.53 9.37
C ARG A 66 11.37 2.72 8.38
N SER A 67 12.57 2.27 8.80
CA SER A 67 13.56 1.71 7.89
C SER A 67 13.39 0.22 7.60
N SER A 68 12.72 -0.54 8.50
CA SER A 68 12.73 -1.99 8.45
C SER A 68 11.64 -2.56 7.55
N GLU A 69 12.02 -3.49 6.67
CA GLU A 69 11.09 -4.30 5.88
C GLU A 69 10.53 -5.48 6.69
N ARG A 70 11.21 -5.88 7.74
CA ARG A 70 10.78 -6.92 8.67
C ARG A 70 10.95 -6.42 10.10
N LEU A 71 10.01 -6.79 10.94
CA LEU A 71 10.01 -6.48 12.37
C LEU A 71 9.89 -7.76 13.16
N SER A 72 10.52 -7.81 14.34
CA SER A 72 10.29 -8.82 15.36
C SER A 72 9.70 -8.12 16.58
N MET A 73 8.40 -8.24 16.76
CA MET A 73 7.64 -7.48 17.75
C MET A 73 7.56 -8.27 19.07
N LEU A 74 8.10 -7.72 20.16
CA LEU A 74 7.87 -8.25 21.50
C LEU A 74 6.42 -7.99 21.92
N MET A 75 5.67 -9.04 22.21
CA MET A 75 4.26 -8.97 22.61
C MET A 75 4.08 -9.01 24.15
N PRO A 76 2.91 -8.63 24.68
CA PRO A 76 2.66 -8.66 26.13
C PRO A 76 2.75 -10.04 26.80
N ASP A 77 2.73 -11.10 26.03
CA ASP A 77 2.89 -12.50 26.46
C ASP A 77 4.29 -13.05 26.24
N ASP A 78 5.28 -12.17 26.10
CA ASP A 78 6.71 -12.47 25.90
C ASP A 78 7.06 -13.18 24.59
N ARG A 79 6.12 -13.34 23.67
CA ARG A 79 6.39 -13.87 22.33
C ARG A 79 7.01 -12.82 21.43
N GLN A 80 7.89 -13.25 20.56
CA GLN A 80 8.33 -12.49 19.40
C GLN A 80 7.40 -12.79 18.23
N LEU A 81 6.78 -11.76 17.69
CA LEU A 81 5.85 -11.86 16.56
C LEU A 81 6.51 -11.24 15.31
N PRO A 82 6.95 -12.07 14.35
CA PRO A 82 7.57 -11.55 13.14
C PRO A 82 6.51 -11.02 12.17
N ALA A 83 6.79 -9.86 11.60
CA ALA A 83 5.96 -9.23 10.57
C ALA A 83 6.82 -8.77 9.38
N SER A 84 6.25 -8.84 8.19
CA SER A 84 6.86 -8.37 6.95
C SER A 84 6.07 -7.20 6.38
N ARG A 85 6.77 -6.13 6.00
CA ARG A 85 6.17 -4.92 5.46
C ARG A 85 5.52 -5.19 4.10
N SER A 86 4.25 -4.82 3.96
CA SER A 86 3.56 -4.75 2.68
C SER A 86 3.67 -3.35 2.06
N ARG A 87 3.66 -2.32 2.92
CA ARG A 87 3.63 -0.93 2.48
C ARG A 87 4.27 0.01 3.51
N LEU A 88 4.88 1.09 3.03
CA LEU A 88 5.25 2.26 3.82
C LEU A 88 4.66 3.48 3.11
N VAL A 89 3.84 4.24 3.80
CA VAL A 89 3.23 5.46 3.30
C VAL A 89 3.73 6.61 4.15
N ASN A 90 4.32 7.62 3.51
CA ASN A 90 4.65 8.84 4.22
C ASN A 90 3.41 9.74 4.33
N THR A 91 3.31 10.47 5.41
CA THR A 91 2.25 11.45 5.69
C THR A 91 2.89 12.83 5.90
N PRO A 92 2.12 13.92 5.87
CA PRO A 92 2.67 15.27 6.08
C PRO A 92 3.47 15.45 7.37
N LYS A 93 3.19 14.65 8.40
CA LYS A 93 3.82 14.74 9.71
C LYS A 93 4.61 13.50 10.13
N GLY A 94 4.75 12.50 9.23
CA GLY A 94 5.41 11.25 9.57
C GLY A 94 5.25 10.13 8.53
N PHE A 95 4.75 8.95 8.96
CA PHE A 95 4.56 7.80 8.06
C PHE A 95 3.61 6.76 8.66
N VAL A 96 3.09 5.87 7.80
CA VAL A 96 2.41 4.63 8.22
C VAL A 96 3.13 3.42 7.62
N TRP A 97 3.49 2.48 8.47
CA TRP A 97 4.03 1.18 8.15
C TRP A 97 2.91 0.14 8.21
N SER A 98 2.64 -0.58 7.13
CA SER A 98 1.66 -1.67 7.07
C SER A 98 2.32 -2.98 6.67
N GLY A 99 1.86 -4.09 7.23
CA GLY A 99 2.45 -5.40 6.96
C GLY A 99 1.56 -6.57 7.34
N THR A 100 2.08 -7.77 7.10
CA THR A 100 1.43 -9.05 7.42
C THR A 100 2.24 -9.79 8.48
N ILE A 101 1.56 -10.54 9.33
CA ILE A 101 2.21 -11.41 10.29
C ILE A 101 2.71 -12.66 9.57
N ASP A 102 3.98 -12.96 9.73
CA ASP A 102 4.61 -14.09 9.03
C ASP A 102 3.91 -15.41 9.37
N ARG A 103 3.58 -16.20 8.33
CA ARG A 103 2.88 -17.49 8.43
C ARG A 103 1.46 -17.42 9.02
N GLN A 104 0.86 -16.24 9.08
CA GLN A 104 -0.51 -16.05 9.56
C GLN A 104 -1.33 -15.28 8.50
N PRO A 105 -1.99 -15.96 7.56
CA PRO A 105 -2.68 -15.31 6.43
C PRO A 105 -3.73 -14.26 6.84
N ALA A 106 -4.41 -14.50 7.96
CA ALA A 106 -5.38 -13.56 8.53
C ALA A 106 -4.75 -12.48 9.43
N GLY A 107 -3.42 -12.52 9.62
CA GLY A 107 -2.71 -11.59 10.50
C GLY A 107 -2.31 -10.29 9.80
N SER A 108 -2.37 -9.18 10.53
CA SER A 108 -1.94 -7.87 10.04
C SER A 108 -1.26 -7.06 11.15
N ALA A 109 -0.37 -6.15 10.77
CA ALA A 109 0.22 -5.17 11.67
C ALA A 109 0.32 -3.84 10.94
N SER A 110 -0.04 -2.75 11.62
CA SER A 110 0.08 -1.40 11.08
C SER A 110 0.51 -0.44 12.18
N PHE A 111 1.42 0.47 11.85
CA PHE A 111 1.97 1.47 12.77
C PHE A 111 2.02 2.81 12.08
N SER A 112 1.47 3.83 12.70
CA SER A 112 1.53 5.22 12.25
C SER A 112 2.41 6.03 13.18
N VAL A 113 3.12 6.99 12.62
CA VAL A 113 3.94 7.96 13.37
C VAL A 113 3.58 9.36 12.90
N VAL A 114 3.30 10.23 13.86
CA VAL A 114 3.05 11.67 13.64
C VAL A 114 3.87 12.45 14.66
N ASN A 115 4.72 13.38 14.19
CA ASN A 115 5.57 14.22 15.06
C ASN A 115 6.25 13.38 16.17
N GLU A 116 6.93 12.26 15.80
CA GLU A 116 7.60 11.34 16.72
C GLU A 116 6.65 10.60 17.70
N THR A 117 5.34 10.68 17.52
CA THR A 117 4.35 9.92 18.29
C THR A 117 3.82 8.76 17.47
N ALA A 118 4.02 7.54 18.01
CA ALA A 118 3.58 6.31 17.35
C ALA A 118 2.23 5.83 17.87
N ALA A 119 1.39 5.32 16.98
CA ALA A 119 0.21 4.50 17.26
C ALA A 119 0.30 3.21 16.45
N GLY A 120 -0.33 2.14 16.90
CA GLY A 120 -0.25 0.87 16.17
C GLY A 120 -1.31 -0.14 16.56
N SER A 121 -1.52 -1.07 15.65
CA SER A 121 -2.56 -2.09 15.77
C SER A 121 -2.09 -3.39 15.12
N VAL A 122 -2.24 -4.51 15.83
CA VAL A 122 -1.80 -5.84 15.38
C VAL A 122 -2.92 -6.85 15.59
N LEU A 123 -3.23 -7.61 14.55
CA LEU A 123 -4.11 -8.78 14.61
C LEU A 123 -3.30 -10.03 14.31
N THR A 124 -3.35 -11.03 15.20
CA THR A 124 -2.78 -12.34 14.88
C THR A 124 -3.79 -13.19 14.10
N GLY A 125 -3.31 -14.19 13.36
CA GLY A 125 -4.18 -15.17 12.70
C GLY A 125 -5.02 -16.01 13.67
N LYS A 126 -4.77 -15.91 14.98
CA LYS A 126 -5.57 -16.52 16.05
C LYS A 126 -6.62 -15.56 16.63
N GLY A 127 -6.73 -14.35 16.09
CA GLY A 127 -7.71 -13.35 16.53
C GLY A 127 -7.30 -12.56 17.76
N GLN A 128 -6.05 -12.65 18.22
CA GLN A 128 -5.57 -11.77 19.29
C GLN A 128 -5.34 -10.38 18.70
N SER A 129 -5.91 -9.37 19.36
CA SER A 129 -5.79 -7.97 18.96
C SER A 129 -4.89 -7.22 19.94
N PHE A 130 -3.96 -6.44 19.39
CA PHE A 130 -3.04 -5.63 20.18
C PHE A 130 -3.06 -4.18 19.68
N ARG A 131 -2.93 -3.25 20.64
CA ARG A 131 -2.86 -1.81 20.39
C ARG A 131 -1.59 -1.24 21.00
N LEU A 132 -0.82 -0.52 20.19
CA LEU A 132 0.26 0.34 20.65
C LEU A 132 -0.27 1.77 20.75
N ARG A 133 -0.17 2.38 21.91
CA ARG A 133 -0.54 3.79 22.11
C ARG A 133 0.40 4.49 23.07
N ARG A 134 0.50 5.80 22.94
CA ARG A 134 1.18 6.66 23.91
C ARG A 134 0.15 7.20 24.89
N ASP A 135 0.43 7.13 26.19
CA ASP A 135 -0.43 7.77 27.20
C ASP A 135 -0.05 9.26 27.38
N LEU A 136 -0.87 9.98 28.15
CA LEU A 136 -0.65 11.40 28.42
C LEU A 136 0.62 11.70 29.21
N SER A 137 1.20 10.72 29.91
CA SER A 137 2.50 10.84 30.58
C SER A 137 3.70 10.64 29.62
N GLY A 138 3.42 10.32 28.36
CA GLY A 138 4.43 10.06 27.32
C GLY A 138 4.94 8.61 27.28
N VAL A 139 4.34 7.70 28.03
CA VAL A 139 4.70 6.29 28.06
C VAL A 139 3.99 5.53 26.96
N TYR A 140 4.71 4.73 26.18
CA TYR A 140 4.10 3.81 25.25
C TYR A 140 3.62 2.55 25.94
N LEU A 141 2.39 2.17 25.67
CA LEU A 141 1.73 0.98 26.18
C LEU A 141 1.37 0.06 25.00
N LEU A 142 1.86 -1.18 25.05
CA LEU A 142 1.41 -2.24 24.16
C LEU A 142 0.41 -3.11 24.92
N GLU A 143 -0.83 -3.12 24.45
CA GLU A 143 -1.98 -3.69 25.15
C GLU A 143 -2.60 -4.82 24.33
N GLU A 144 -2.87 -5.98 24.94
CA GLU A 144 -3.72 -7.02 24.38
C GLU A 144 -5.17 -6.73 24.71
N ILE A 145 -6.05 -6.67 23.70
CA ILE A 145 -7.43 -6.21 23.83
C ILE A 145 -8.42 -7.38 23.74
N ASP A 146 -9.31 -7.47 24.71
CA ASP A 146 -10.49 -8.34 24.62
C ASP A 146 -11.57 -7.69 23.74
N LEU A 147 -11.63 -8.07 22.48
CA LEU A 147 -12.58 -7.52 21.52
C LEU A 147 -14.06 -7.70 21.93
N ARG A 148 -14.35 -8.62 22.85
CA ARG A 148 -15.72 -8.85 23.38
C ARG A 148 -16.16 -7.75 24.35
N LYS A 149 -15.20 -7.02 24.93
CA LYS A 149 -15.44 -5.88 25.83
C LYS A 149 -15.38 -4.53 25.12
N VAL A 150 -15.02 -4.53 23.85
CA VAL A 150 -15.10 -3.35 22.99
C VAL A 150 -16.51 -3.28 22.41
N PRO A 151 -17.16 -2.12 22.35
CA PRO A 151 -18.51 -2.00 21.82
C PRO A 151 -18.71 -2.70 20.46
N PRO A 152 -19.91 -3.19 20.13
CA PRO A 152 -20.21 -3.71 18.81
C PRO A 152 -20.23 -2.57 17.77
N GLU A 153 -20.28 -2.89 16.48
CA GLU A 153 -20.63 -1.91 15.46
C GLU A 153 -22.12 -1.54 15.57
N GLY A 154 -22.46 -0.31 15.24
CA GLY A 154 -23.83 0.16 15.19
C GLY A 154 -24.57 -0.39 13.97
N ARG A 155 -25.86 -0.65 14.11
CA ARG A 155 -26.68 -1.03 12.97
C ARG A 155 -26.83 0.15 12.03
N SER A 156 -26.41 0.00 10.78
CA SER A 156 -26.67 0.98 9.74
C SER A 156 -28.17 1.06 9.41
N SER A 157 -28.63 2.22 8.98
CA SER A 157 -29.99 2.41 8.49
C SER A 157 -29.94 2.74 7.01
N SER A 158 -30.77 2.05 6.21
CA SER A 158 -30.96 2.42 4.80
C SER A 158 -31.52 3.83 4.72
N ALA A 159 -31.08 4.56 3.71
CA ALA A 159 -31.54 5.93 3.44
C ALA A 159 -32.91 6.00 2.77
N SER A 160 -33.77 4.97 2.96
CA SER A 160 -35.11 4.91 2.38
C SER A 160 -35.94 6.14 2.75
N GLY A 161 -36.50 6.84 1.76
CA GLY A 161 -37.30 8.05 1.93
C GLY A 161 -36.59 9.35 1.53
N LEU A 162 -35.50 9.26 0.75
CA LEU A 162 -34.98 10.43 0.04
C LEU A 162 -36.06 10.91 -0.93
N ARG A 163 -36.84 11.95 -0.54
CA ARG A 163 -37.45 12.83 -1.53
C ARG A 163 -36.28 13.45 -2.29
N GLU A 164 -36.37 13.47 -3.64
CA GLU A 164 -35.58 14.39 -4.42
C GLU A 164 -35.96 15.82 -3.99
N ASP A 165 -35.40 16.27 -2.89
CA ASP A 165 -35.31 17.68 -2.63
C ASP A 165 -34.22 18.16 -3.57
N LYS A 166 -34.67 18.62 -4.75
CA LYS A 166 -33.86 19.44 -5.63
C LYS A 166 -33.62 20.75 -4.89
N SER A 167 -32.72 20.70 -3.89
CA SER A 167 -32.11 21.92 -3.40
C SER A 167 -31.35 22.48 -4.59
N ASN A 168 -31.73 23.65 -5.03
CA ASN A 168 -30.98 24.48 -5.97
C ASN A 168 -29.69 24.91 -5.27
N ASP A 169 -28.78 23.96 -4.97
CA ASP A 169 -27.44 24.25 -4.56
C ASP A 169 -26.61 24.40 -5.85
N PRO A 170 -26.22 25.63 -6.22
CA PRO A 170 -25.47 25.88 -7.44
C PRO A 170 -24.09 25.18 -7.46
N ALA A 171 -23.64 24.65 -6.33
CA ALA A 171 -22.37 23.93 -6.22
C ALA A 171 -22.43 22.50 -6.81
N LEU A 172 -23.62 21.89 -6.95
CA LEU A 172 -23.80 20.53 -7.47
C LEU A 172 -23.80 20.46 -9.01
N ASP A 173 -24.00 21.58 -9.70
CA ASP A 173 -24.21 21.59 -11.17
C ASP A 173 -22.92 21.81 -11.99
N THR A 174 -21.75 21.97 -11.38
CA THR A 174 -20.53 22.41 -12.09
C THR A 174 -19.31 21.47 -11.95
N CYS A 175 -19.42 20.36 -11.23
CA CYS A 175 -18.33 19.41 -11.14
C CYS A 175 -18.24 18.56 -12.40
N ALA A 176 -17.12 18.64 -13.11
CA ALA A 176 -16.77 17.56 -14.03
C ALA A 176 -16.43 16.32 -13.19
N THR A 177 -16.82 15.16 -13.70
CA THR A 177 -16.77 13.87 -13.04
C THR A 177 -15.40 13.52 -12.51
N ASP A 178 -15.25 13.43 -11.20
CA ASP A 178 -14.13 12.75 -10.55
C ASP A 178 -14.10 11.28 -10.95
N SER A 179 -12.90 10.74 -11.12
CA SER A 179 -12.71 9.41 -11.72
C SER A 179 -13.16 8.24 -10.85
N GLY A 180 -13.57 8.49 -9.61
CA GLY A 180 -13.87 7.46 -8.61
C GLY A 180 -12.63 6.72 -8.06
N LYS A 181 -11.43 7.17 -8.37
CA LYS A 181 -10.21 6.55 -7.84
C LYS A 181 -9.76 7.13 -6.51
N ASP A 182 -9.99 8.41 -6.31
CA ASP A 182 -9.72 9.12 -5.07
C ASP A 182 -11.07 9.58 -4.50
N ILE A 183 -11.34 9.21 -3.26
CA ILE A 183 -12.52 9.64 -2.50
C ILE A 183 -12.01 10.54 -1.38
N ASP A 184 -12.46 11.79 -1.35
CA ASP A 184 -12.02 12.76 -0.39
C ASP A 184 -12.71 12.59 0.96
N LEU A 185 -11.90 12.34 1.98
CA LEU A 185 -12.35 12.15 3.35
C LEU A 185 -11.94 13.33 4.21
N MET A 186 -12.90 13.95 4.88
CA MET A 186 -12.64 14.84 6.01
C MET A 186 -12.86 14.10 7.31
N VAL A 187 -11.89 14.18 8.23
CA VAL A 187 -12.03 13.65 9.59
C VAL A 187 -12.10 14.83 10.56
N VAL A 188 -13.19 14.91 11.30
CA VAL A 188 -13.32 15.87 12.40
C VAL A 188 -13.36 15.13 13.72
N TYR A 189 -12.90 15.76 14.81
CA TYR A 189 -12.86 15.13 16.11
C TYR A 189 -13.25 16.10 17.23
N THR A 190 -13.70 15.55 18.34
CA THR A 190 -14.12 16.31 19.52
C THR A 190 -12.95 16.66 20.41
N ALA A 191 -13.11 17.69 21.24
CA ALA A 191 -12.16 18.03 22.29
C ALA A 191 -11.95 16.87 23.28
N ALA A 192 -12.98 16.03 23.54
CA ALA A 192 -12.88 14.88 24.41
C ALA A 192 -11.96 13.79 23.82
N ALA A 193 -12.11 13.48 22.53
CA ALA A 193 -11.24 12.54 21.84
C ALA A 193 -9.77 13.01 21.85
N ARG A 194 -9.51 14.31 21.63
CA ARG A 194 -8.17 14.89 21.74
C ARG A 194 -7.63 14.85 23.18
N ALA A 195 -8.46 15.17 24.16
CA ALA A 195 -8.03 15.20 25.55
C ALA A 195 -7.57 13.84 26.08
N TYR A 196 -8.15 12.75 25.58
CA TYR A 196 -7.77 11.40 25.99
C TYR A 196 -6.41 10.96 25.41
N ALA A 197 -6.15 11.27 24.14
CA ALA A 197 -4.98 10.77 23.43
C ALA A 197 -3.83 11.78 23.31
N GLY A 198 -4.15 13.07 23.32
CA GLY A 198 -3.27 14.13 22.83
C GLY A 198 -3.36 14.31 21.32
N ALA A 199 -3.03 15.48 20.80
CA ALA A 199 -3.23 15.83 19.39
C ALA A 199 -2.45 14.90 18.44
N ASP A 200 -1.15 14.72 18.66
CA ASP A 200 -0.29 13.93 17.78
C ASP A 200 -0.68 12.44 17.81
N ALA A 201 -1.06 11.90 18.97
CA ALA A 201 -1.49 10.51 19.08
C ALA A 201 -2.85 10.27 18.39
N LEU A 202 -3.78 11.22 18.51
CA LEU A 202 -5.06 11.14 17.80
C LEU A 202 -4.87 11.24 16.28
N GLU A 203 -4.04 12.16 15.80
CA GLU A 203 -3.73 12.26 14.39
C GLU A 203 -3.01 10.98 13.88
N ALA A 204 -2.10 10.40 14.68
CA ALA A 204 -1.48 9.13 14.33
C ALA A 204 -2.51 8.01 14.19
N ASP A 205 -3.50 7.93 15.09
CA ASP A 205 -4.60 6.97 15.01
C ASP A 205 -5.49 7.24 13.76
N ILE A 206 -5.74 8.49 13.39
CA ILE A 206 -6.50 8.86 12.19
C ILE A 206 -5.75 8.40 10.93
N PHE A 207 -4.46 8.75 10.78
CA PHE A 207 -3.66 8.28 9.65
C PHE A 207 -3.55 6.76 9.59
N LEU A 208 -3.45 6.10 10.77
CA LEU A 208 -3.45 4.65 10.86
C LEU A 208 -4.76 4.05 10.31
N ALA A 209 -5.90 4.60 10.71
CA ALA A 209 -7.21 4.10 10.29
C ALA A 209 -7.49 4.32 8.79
N VAL A 210 -7.10 5.48 8.25
CA VAL A 210 -7.23 5.78 6.82
C VAL A 210 -6.34 4.86 5.99
N GLU A 211 -5.09 4.62 6.42
CA GLU A 211 -4.19 3.72 5.71
C GLU A 211 -4.63 2.25 5.84
N GLN A 212 -5.21 1.84 6.96
CA GLN A 212 -5.82 0.51 7.06
C GLN A 212 -6.99 0.35 6.07
N ALA A 213 -7.83 1.38 5.89
CA ALA A 213 -8.87 1.35 4.88
C ALA A 213 -8.26 1.21 3.47
N ASN A 214 -7.24 1.99 3.13
CA ASN A 214 -6.54 1.92 1.85
C ASN A 214 -5.83 0.57 1.63
N GLU A 215 -5.19 0.02 2.65
CA GLU A 215 -4.59 -1.32 2.59
C GLU A 215 -5.66 -2.39 2.38
N SER A 216 -6.85 -2.25 3.00
CA SER A 216 -7.95 -3.19 2.80
C SER A 216 -8.49 -3.16 1.37
N TYR A 217 -8.56 -1.98 0.75
CA TYR A 217 -8.93 -1.84 -0.66
C TYR A 217 -7.91 -2.55 -1.56
N LEU A 218 -6.62 -2.27 -1.34
CA LEU A 218 -5.55 -2.92 -2.10
C LEU A 218 -5.58 -4.44 -1.99
N ARG A 219 -5.72 -4.97 -0.76
CA ARG A 219 -5.79 -6.41 -0.49
C ARG A 219 -6.98 -7.08 -1.15
N SER A 220 -8.06 -6.34 -1.31
CA SER A 220 -9.31 -6.86 -1.86
C SER A 220 -9.50 -6.58 -3.34
N GLY A 221 -8.53 -5.97 -4.03
CA GLY A 221 -8.62 -5.65 -5.46
C GLY A 221 -9.65 -4.56 -5.76
N ILE A 222 -9.80 -3.60 -4.84
CA ILE A 222 -10.64 -2.40 -4.99
C ILE A 222 -9.76 -1.29 -5.54
N ASP A 223 -10.24 -0.59 -6.56
CA ASP A 223 -9.43 0.35 -7.35
C ASP A 223 -9.33 1.75 -6.73
N GLN A 224 -10.22 2.08 -5.80
CA GLN A 224 -10.27 3.38 -5.14
C GLN A 224 -9.33 3.46 -3.94
N GLN A 225 -9.08 4.69 -3.50
CA GLN A 225 -8.41 5.00 -2.23
C GLN A 225 -9.09 6.19 -1.54
N LEU A 226 -9.01 6.24 -0.22
CA LEU A 226 -9.36 7.42 0.56
C LEU A 226 -8.20 8.40 0.52
N ARG A 227 -8.48 9.65 0.19
CA ARG A 227 -7.57 10.77 0.34
C ARG A 227 -8.04 11.61 1.53
N LEU A 228 -7.17 11.77 2.53
CA LEU A 228 -7.48 12.59 3.70
C LEU A 228 -7.39 14.07 3.31
N ALA A 229 -8.53 14.68 2.98
CA ALA A 229 -8.61 16.06 2.52
C ALA A 229 -8.40 17.07 3.65
N HIS A 230 -8.92 16.79 4.85
CA HIS A 230 -8.78 17.69 6.00
C HIS A 230 -8.96 16.95 7.33
N ILE A 231 -8.28 17.45 8.37
CA ILE A 231 -8.47 17.07 9.78
C ILE A 231 -8.73 18.32 10.59
N ALA A 232 -9.78 18.32 11.40
CA ALA A 232 -10.09 19.48 12.27
C ALA A 232 -10.72 19.06 13.61
N GLU A 233 -10.42 19.84 14.66
CA GLU A 233 -11.19 19.79 15.90
C GLU A 233 -12.49 20.59 15.76
N VAL A 234 -13.59 20.04 16.26
CA VAL A 234 -14.89 20.71 16.24
C VAL A 234 -15.42 20.94 17.66
N SER A 235 -16.10 22.06 17.84
CA SER A 235 -16.74 22.40 19.11
C SER A 235 -18.06 21.63 19.22
N TYR A 236 -18.00 20.44 19.81
CA TYR A 236 -19.14 19.57 20.03
C TYR A 236 -18.98 18.79 21.33
N THR A 237 -20.06 18.75 22.12
CA THR A 237 -20.15 17.90 23.32
C THR A 237 -20.84 16.60 22.94
N GLU A 238 -20.13 15.49 23.05
CA GLU A 238 -20.62 14.16 22.72
C GLU A 238 -21.86 13.79 23.50
N SER A 239 -22.85 13.21 22.83
CA SER A 239 -24.06 12.73 23.49
C SER A 239 -23.88 11.34 24.14
N GLY A 240 -22.87 10.59 23.71
CA GLY A 240 -22.66 9.19 24.04
C GLY A 240 -23.55 8.24 23.23
N SER A 241 -24.36 8.75 22.30
CA SER A 241 -25.20 7.95 21.39
C SER A 241 -24.80 8.15 19.96
N SER A 242 -24.38 7.08 19.31
CA SER A 242 -23.96 7.08 17.90
C SER A 242 -25.06 7.58 16.96
N LEU A 243 -26.32 7.26 17.27
CA LEU A 243 -27.47 7.73 16.48
C LEU A 243 -27.63 9.24 16.62
N THR A 244 -27.53 9.78 17.84
CA THR A 244 -27.66 11.22 18.09
C THR A 244 -26.50 11.98 17.48
N ASP A 245 -25.25 11.57 17.74
CA ASP A 245 -24.06 12.26 17.27
C ASP A 245 -23.96 12.26 15.73
N ARG A 246 -24.33 11.14 15.06
CA ARG A 246 -24.45 11.10 13.60
C ARG A 246 -25.52 12.06 13.09
N THR A 247 -26.68 12.14 13.76
CA THR A 247 -27.77 13.03 13.36
C THR A 247 -27.35 14.49 13.51
N MET A 248 -26.66 14.85 14.60
CA MET A 248 -26.14 16.21 14.83
C MET A 248 -25.07 16.59 13.79
N LEU A 249 -24.21 15.63 13.41
CA LEU A 249 -23.23 15.79 12.35
C LEU A 249 -23.89 16.05 10.99
N GLN A 250 -24.88 15.22 10.63
CA GLN A 250 -25.56 15.28 9.35
C GLN A 250 -26.40 16.55 9.17
N ASN A 251 -27.13 16.99 10.21
CA ASN A 251 -28.08 18.10 10.09
C ASN A 251 -27.44 19.49 10.28
N GLY A 252 -26.10 19.57 10.38
CA GLY A 252 -25.37 20.83 10.53
C GLY A 252 -25.37 21.41 11.94
N SER A 253 -25.86 20.68 12.96
CA SER A 253 -25.86 21.15 14.36
C SER A 253 -24.45 21.24 14.94
N ILE A 254 -23.47 20.54 14.38
CA ILE A 254 -22.06 20.72 14.70
C ILE A 254 -21.50 21.81 13.80
N SER A 255 -21.30 22.99 14.41
CA SER A 255 -20.89 24.18 13.65
C SER A 255 -19.59 23.97 12.88
N ALA A 256 -19.46 24.64 11.76
CA ALA A 256 -18.31 24.59 10.82
C ALA A 256 -18.14 23.30 10.03
N VAL A 257 -18.72 22.16 10.36
CA VAL A 257 -18.45 20.90 9.66
C VAL A 257 -18.85 20.98 8.19
N HIS A 258 -20.07 21.44 7.89
CA HIS A 258 -20.52 21.52 6.49
C HIS A 258 -19.72 22.53 5.68
N SER A 259 -19.41 23.71 6.25
CA SER A 259 -18.57 24.69 5.56
C SER A 259 -17.13 24.21 5.35
N LEU A 260 -16.55 23.45 6.30
CA LEU A 260 -15.26 22.81 6.13
C LEU A 260 -15.33 21.73 5.05
N ARG A 261 -16.40 20.90 5.05
CA ARG A 261 -16.63 19.90 4.02
C ARG A 261 -16.62 20.52 2.63
N ASP A 262 -17.38 21.60 2.45
CA ASP A 262 -17.49 22.29 1.16
C ASP A 262 -16.18 22.97 0.76
N SER A 263 -15.50 23.63 1.70
CA SER A 263 -14.22 24.31 1.42
C SER A 263 -13.05 23.36 1.10
N HIS A 264 -13.13 22.12 1.59
CA HIS A 264 -12.12 21.10 1.34
C HIS A 264 -12.57 20.03 0.31
N GLY A 265 -13.76 20.21 -0.27
CA GLY A 265 -14.30 19.30 -1.29
C GLY A 265 -14.41 17.85 -0.81
N ALA A 266 -14.77 17.63 0.47
CA ALA A 266 -14.75 16.30 1.01
C ALA A 266 -16.05 15.54 0.68
N ASP A 267 -15.93 14.38 0.01
CA ASP A 267 -17.03 13.51 -0.33
C ASP A 267 -17.67 12.89 0.93
N LEU A 268 -16.80 12.38 1.81
CA LEU A 268 -17.18 11.71 3.05
C LEU A 268 -16.68 12.48 4.27
N VAL A 269 -17.46 12.45 5.33
CA VAL A 269 -17.09 13.06 6.62
C VAL A 269 -17.20 12.03 7.72
N ALA A 270 -16.15 11.89 8.55
CA ALA A 270 -16.15 11.08 9.76
C ALA A 270 -15.93 11.96 11.00
N LEU A 271 -16.82 11.86 12.00
CA LEU A 271 -16.65 12.44 13.33
C LEU A 271 -16.03 11.40 14.26
N ILE A 272 -14.90 11.73 14.87
CA ILE A 272 -14.28 10.88 15.89
C ILE A 272 -14.66 11.40 17.28
N THR A 273 -15.26 10.51 18.08
CA THR A 273 -15.68 10.78 19.46
C THR A 273 -14.93 9.86 20.43
N GLU A 274 -14.84 10.24 21.70
CA GLU A 274 -14.30 9.38 22.75
C GLU A 274 -15.32 8.37 23.25
N THR A 275 -16.58 8.79 23.40
CA THR A 275 -17.64 7.98 24.01
C THR A 275 -18.79 7.76 23.06
N LEU A 276 -19.10 6.49 22.78
CA LEU A 276 -20.29 6.06 22.04
C LEU A 276 -20.86 4.78 22.65
N ASP A 277 -22.16 4.52 22.37
CA ASP A 277 -22.87 3.28 22.69
C ASP A 277 -22.48 2.11 21.77
N ASP A 278 -21.90 2.41 20.60
CA ASP A 278 -21.32 1.44 19.65
C ASP A 278 -19.98 1.95 19.06
N CYS A 279 -19.29 1.13 18.27
CA CYS A 279 -18.01 1.51 17.67
C CYS A 279 -18.13 2.53 16.54
N GLY A 280 -19.29 2.63 15.92
CA GLY A 280 -19.56 3.58 14.85
C GLY A 280 -20.93 3.41 14.26
N ARG A 281 -21.34 4.39 13.47
CA ARG A 281 -22.62 4.40 12.78
C ARG A 281 -22.57 5.31 11.55
N SER A 282 -23.15 4.82 10.44
CA SER A 282 -23.31 5.58 9.22
C SER A 282 -24.64 5.24 8.52
N PHE A 283 -24.89 5.84 7.36
CA PHE A 283 -26.01 5.47 6.51
C PHE A 283 -25.52 4.60 5.35
N THR A 284 -26.30 3.59 4.98
CA THR A 284 -26.07 2.81 3.76
C THR A 284 -26.67 3.53 2.56
N MET A 285 -25.85 3.76 1.52
CA MET A 285 -26.32 4.36 0.27
C MET A 285 -27.22 3.37 -0.47
N ASP A 286 -28.52 3.69 -0.49
CA ASP A 286 -29.54 2.91 -1.15
C ASP A 286 -30.77 3.82 -1.42
N PRO A 287 -31.08 4.14 -2.68
CA PRO A 287 -30.38 3.74 -3.91
C PRO A 287 -29.05 4.45 -4.14
N VAL A 288 -28.26 3.94 -5.11
CA VAL A 288 -27.02 4.59 -5.53
C VAL A 288 -27.34 5.89 -6.27
N GLY A 289 -26.76 6.99 -5.83
CA GLY A 289 -26.97 8.28 -6.48
C GLY A 289 -26.40 9.45 -5.69
N ASN A 290 -26.13 10.56 -6.39
CA ASN A 290 -25.52 11.75 -5.82
C ASN A 290 -26.38 12.43 -4.71
N ALA A 291 -27.71 12.25 -4.73
CA ALA A 291 -28.59 12.75 -3.68
C ALA A 291 -28.25 12.19 -2.28
N PHE A 292 -27.50 11.09 -2.21
CA PHE A 292 -27.02 10.53 -0.94
C PHE A 292 -25.93 11.40 -0.27
N GLU A 293 -25.34 12.34 -0.96
CA GLU A 293 -24.27 13.22 -0.44
C GLU A 293 -24.65 13.88 0.89
N SER A 294 -25.92 14.25 1.05
CA SER A 294 -26.48 14.83 2.29
C SER A 294 -26.49 13.86 3.49
N LYS A 295 -26.20 12.58 3.27
CA LYS A 295 -26.09 11.50 4.28
C LYS A 295 -24.71 10.84 4.33
N ALA A 296 -23.74 11.38 3.61
CA ALA A 296 -22.39 10.83 3.54
C ALA A 296 -21.54 11.18 4.79
N PHE A 297 -22.11 10.88 5.95
CA PHE A 297 -21.56 11.17 7.28
C PHE A 297 -21.48 9.90 8.13
N ALA A 298 -20.38 9.73 8.83
CA ALA A 298 -20.14 8.65 9.78
C ALA A 298 -19.72 9.21 11.15
N VAL A 299 -20.07 8.53 12.23
CA VAL A 299 -19.49 8.73 13.55
C VAL A 299 -18.73 7.48 13.95
N VAL A 300 -17.57 7.63 14.55
CA VAL A 300 -16.71 6.51 14.93
C VAL A 300 -16.09 6.79 16.32
N GLN A 301 -16.17 5.81 17.21
CA GLN A 301 -15.49 5.87 18.48
C GLN A 301 -13.97 5.73 18.27
N ARG A 302 -13.19 6.67 18.85
CA ARG A 302 -11.74 6.70 18.74
C ARG A 302 -11.09 5.33 19.04
N ASN A 303 -11.56 4.67 20.09
CA ASN A 303 -11.02 3.40 20.57
C ASN A 303 -11.23 2.20 19.60
N CYS A 304 -12.18 2.33 18.68
CA CYS A 304 -12.51 1.32 17.65
C CYS A 304 -11.91 1.64 16.28
N MET A 305 -11.61 2.91 16.04
CA MET A 305 -11.33 3.48 14.72
C MET A 305 -10.26 2.68 13.94
N SER A 306 -9.09 2.49 14.55
CA SER A 306 -7.93 1.78 13.97
C SER A 306 -7.67 0.42 14.62
N LEU A 307 -8.47 0.00 15.63
CA LEU A 307 -8.24 -1.23 16.37
C LEU A 307 -8.36 -2.46 15.49
N ALA A 308 -7.29 -3.27 15.44
CA ALA A 308 -7.25 -4.50 14.67
C ALA A 308 -8.35 -5.49 15.13
N GLY A 309 -9.12 -6.01 14.16
CA GLY A 309 -10.31 -6.82 14.42
C GLY A 309 -11.59 -6.01 14.61
N LYS A 310 -11.50 -4.66 14.65
CA LYS A 310 -12.63 -3.72 14.55
C LYS A 310 -12.56 -2.94 13.23
N HIS A 311 -11.50 -2.15 13.00
CA HIS A 311 -11.34 -1.34 11.79
C HIS A 311 -12.57 -0.50 11.46
N SER A 312 -13.15 0.14 12.50
CA SER A 312 -14.50 0.71 12.41
C SER A 312 -14.57 1.90 11.45
N LEU A 313 -13.49 2.67 11.25
CA LEU A 313 -13.50 3.71 10.23
C LEU A 313 -13.73 3.10 8.83
N ALA A 314 -13.00 2.06 8.44
CA ALA A 314 -13.19 1.41 7.15
C ALA A 314 -14.60 0.80 7.01
N HIS A 315 -15.12 0.19 8.09
CA HIS A 315 -16.46 -0.38 8.15
C HIS A 315 -17.52 0.70 7.89
N GLU A 316 -17.49 1.79 8.66
CA GLU A 316 -18.50 2.84 8.59
C GLU A 316 -18.45 3.59 7.25
N LEU A 317 -17.26 3.76 6.64
CA LEU A 317 -17.12 4.36 5.32
C LEU A 317 -17.57 3.41 4.18
N GLY A 318 -17.69 2.12 4.44
CA GLY A 318 -18.25 1.15 3.50
C GLY A 318 -19.75 1.35 3.24
N HIS A 319 -20.50 1.73 4.24
CA HIS A 319 -21.94 1.96 4.11
C HIS A 319 -22.31 3.08 3.13
N PRO A 320 -21.70 4.29 3.18
CA PRO A 320 -21.88 5.31 2.16
C PRO A 320 -21.49 4.88 0.74
N MET A 321 -20.77 3.78 0.61
CA MET A 321 -20.42 3.12 -0.66
C MET A 321 -21.32 1.92 -0.98
N SER A 322 -22.49 1.82 -0.33
CA SER A 322 -23.51 0.77 -0.50
C SER A 322 -23.13 -0.62 0.05
N ALA A 323 -22.02 -0.78 0.76
CA ALA A 323 -21.69 -2.06 1.38
C ALA A 323 -22.61 -2.34 2.59
N ARG A 324 -23.11 -3.59 2.67
CA ARG A 324 -23.99 -4.10 3.73
C ARG A 324 -23.28 -5.14 4.59
N HIS A 325 -23.84 -5.36 5.78
CA HIS A 325 -23.40 -6.43 6.66
C HIS A 325 -23.55 -7.81 6.00
N ASP A 326 -23.07 -8.86 6.65
CA ASP A 326 -23.28 -10.23 6.19
C ASP A 326 -24.76 -10.63 6.25
N TRP A 327 -25.13 -11.65 5.50
CA TRP A 327 -26.50 -12.13 5.33
C TRP A 327 -27.20 -12.56 6.63
N LYS A 328 -26.46 -12.92 7.67
CA LYS A 328 -27.03 -13.28 8.98
C LYS A 328 -27.63 -12.06 9.67
N VAL A 329 -27.00 -10.90 9.52
CA VAL A 329 -27.37 -9.65 10.23
C VAL A 329 -28.24 -8.75 9.33
N ASP A 330 -27.98 -8.72 8.04
CA ASP A 330 -28.73 -7.94 7.06
C ASP A 330 -29.12 -8.84 5.87
N SER A 331 -30.39 -9.26 5.88
CA SER A 331 -30.96 -10.12 4.84
C SER A 331 -31.57 -9.36 3.65
N THR A 332 -31.22 -8.07 3.51
CA THR A 332 -31.72 -7.23 2.42
C THR A 332 -31.16 -7.73 1.10
N ASP A 333 -32.02 -8.15 0.18
CA ASP A 333 -31.62 -8.66 -1.14
C ASP A 333 -31.88 -7.62 -2.24
N ASN A 334 -31.00 -7.58 -3.24
CA ASN A 334 -31.11 -6.72 -4.44
C ASN A 334 -31.25 -5.21 -4.16
N SER A 335 -30.72 -4.71 -3.04
CA SER A 335 -30.84 -3.32 -2.67
C SER A 335 -29.52 -2.74 -2.12
N PRO A 336 -28.80 -1.92 -2.89
CA PRO A 336 -28.94 -1.68 -4.33
C PRO A 336 -28.40 -2.82 -5.20
N PHE A 337 -27.71 -3.81 -4.62
CA PHE A 337 -27.13 -4.97 -5.33
C PHE A 337 -27.34 -6.26 -4.54
N ALA A 338 -27.49 -7.41 -5.24
CA ALA A 338 -27.60 -8.72 -4.61
C ALA A 338 -26.31 -9.22 -3.94
N TYR A 339 -25.17 -8.61 -4.24
CA TYR A 339 -23.83 -9.04 -3.83
C TYR A 339 -23.13 -8.09 -2.86
N ASN A 340 -23.80 -7.06 -2.36
CA ASN A 340 -23.17 -5.99 -1.56
C ASN A 340 -22.96 -6.32 -0.08
N HIS A 341 -22.84 -7.60 0.24
CA HIS A 341 -22.72 -8.10 1.60
C HIS A 341 -21.28 -8.45 2.01
N GLY A 342 -21.02 -8.36 3.33
CA GLY A 342 -19.86 -8.95 3.95
C GLY A 342 -19.92 -10.48 3.95
N HIS A 343 -18.78 -11.14 4.21
CA HIS A 343 -18.65 -12.59 4.23
C HIS A 343 -18.07 -13.11 5.54
N VAL A 344 -18.61 -14.24 6.01
CA VAL A 344 -18.09 -14.99 7.17
C VAL A 344 -17.67 -16.37 6.71
N GLU A 345 -16.39 -16.67 6.79
CA GLU A 345 -15.83 -17.99 6.48
C GLU A 345 -15.72 -18.83 7.75
N MET A 346 -16.55 -19.85 7.84
CA MET A 346 -16.63 -20.72 9.01
C MET A 346 -15.69 -21.91 8.97
N ALA A 347 -15.25 -22.32 7.77
CA ALA A 347 -14.43 -23.51 7.54
C ALA A 347 -13.33 -23.23 6.50
N PRO A 348 -12.40 -22.28 6.79
CA PRO A 348 -11.36 -21.97 5.83
C PRO A 348 -10.45 -23.18 5.58
N ALA A 349 -9.88 -23.26 4.38
CA ALA A 349 -8.97 -24.36 4.01
C ALA A 349 -7.77 -24.45 4.96
N PHE A 350 -7.30 -23.31 5.47
CA PHE A 350 -6.22 -23.24 6.46
C PHE A 350 -6.52 -22.16 7.50
N GLY A 351 -6.28 -22.47 8.77
CA GLY A 351 -6.39 -21.54 9.90
C GLY A 351 -7.72 -21.66 10.65
N LEU A 352 -8.10 -20.57 11.29
CA LEU A 352 -9.35 -20.45 12.07
C LEU A 352 -10.41 -19.73 11.24
N PRO A 353 -11.71 -19.89 11.57
CA PRO A 353 -12.78 -19.08 11.01
C PRO A 353 -12.45 -17.58 11.06
N TRP A 354 -12.89 -16.82 10.06
CA TRP A 354 -12.68 -15.38 9.98
C TRP A 354 -13.85 -14.68 9.27
N ARG A 355 -13.87 -13.35 9.32
CA ARG A 355 -14.90 -12.54 8.69
C ARG A 355 -14.30 -11.29 8.04
N THR A 356 -14.93 -10.81 6.97
CA THR A 356 -14.51 -9.60 6.25
C THR A 356 -14.97 -8.32 6.96
N LEU A 357 -14.55 -7.15 6.47
CA LEU A 357 -14.76 -5.85 7.13
C LEU A 357 -16.24 -5.56 7.44
N MET A 358 -17.15 -5.85 6.52
CA MET A 358 -18.59 -5.59 6.73
C MET A 358 -19.32 -6.68 7.54
N ALA A 359 -18.68 -7.82 7.78
CA ALA A 359 -19.35 -8.92 8.45
C ALA A 359 -19.32 -8.80 9.98
N TYR A 360 -20.41 -9.19 10.63
CA TYR A 360 -20.54 -9.31 12.07
C TYR A 360 -20.10 -10.69 12.57
N ASP A 361 -19.98 -10.84 13.87
CA ASP A 361 -19.55 -12.09 14.49
C ASP A 361 -20.75 -12.99 14.95
N ASP A 362 -21.98 -12.62 14.60
CA ASP A 362 -23.19 -13.33 15.03
C ASP A 362 -23.17 -14.81 14.63
N ARG A 363 -22.79 -15.11 13.38
CA ARG A 363 -22.67 -16.50 12.91
C ARG A 363 -21.62 -17.28 13.71
N CYS A 364 -20.54 -16.62 14.09
CA CYS A 364 -19.45 -17.23 14.86
C CYS A 364 -19.84 -17.44 16.32
N ARG A 365 -20.53 -16.46 16.93
CA ARG A 365 -21.07 -16.59 18.31
C ARG A 365 -22.08 -17.72 18.41
N ASP A 366 -22.98 -17.85 17.43
CA ASP A 366 -23.96 -18.95 17.37
C ASP A 366 -23.26 -20.31 17.33
N ALA A 367 -22.08 -20.38 16.70
CA ALA A 367 -21.26 -21.60 16.60
C ALA A 367 -20.24 -21.74 17.76
N PHE A 368 -20.22 -20.82 18.73
CA PHE A 368 -19.26 -20.79 19.84
C PHE A 368 -17.79 -20.74 19.39
N VAL A 369 -17.49 -20.10 18.25
CA VAL A 369 -16.14 -19.91 17.74
C VAL A 369 -15.78 -18.42 17.63
N THR A 370 -14.48 -18.14 17.60
CA THR A 370 -13.97 -16.78 17.37
C THR A 370 -13.63 -16.61 15.88
N CYS A 371 -14.17 -15.57 15.25
CA CYS A 371 -13.85 -15.20 13.89
C CYS A 371 -13.24 -13.79 13.87
N PRO A 372 -11.91 -13.64 13.83
CA PRO A 372 -11.31 -12.32 13.72
C PRO A 372 -11.76 -11.63 12.42
N ARG A 373 -11.98 -10.32 12.49
CA ARG A 373 -12.25 -9.50 11.32
C ARG A 373 -10.92 -9.25 10.61
N VAL A 374 -10.76 -9.86 9.42
CA VAL A 374 -9.58 -9.66 8.57
C VAL A 374 -9.65 -8.33 7.84
N LEU A 375 -8.50 -7.78 7.48
CA LEU A 375 -8.41 -6.50 6.76
C LEU A 375 -8.67 -6.69 5.25
N ASN A 376 -9.83 -7.30 4.95
CA ASN A 376 -10.30 -7.56 3.59
C ASN A 376 -11.80 -7.27 3.47
N TRP A 377 -12.21 -6.77 2.32
CA TRP A 377 -13.60 -6.75 1.86
C TRP A 377 -13.96 -8.10 1.23
N SER A 378 -15.24 -8.39 1.15
CA SER A 378 -15.66 -9.60 0.43
C SER A 378 -15.30 -9.50 -1.06
N ASN A 379 -14.62 -10.53 -1.57
CA ASN A 379 -14.23 -10.69 -2.96
C ASN A 379 -14.04 -12.17 -3.30
N PRO A 380 -14.86 -12.74 -4.18
CA PRO A 380 -14.76 -14.16 -4.57
C PRO A 380 -13.42 -14.56 -5.23
N SER A 381 -12.62 -13.58 -5.67
CA SER A 381 -11.35 -13.81 -6.38
C SER A 381 -10.12 -13.59 -5.50
N VAL A 382 -10.29 -13.35 -4.21
CA VAL A 382 -9.20 -13.10 -3.25
C VAL A 382 -9.32 -14.07 -2.08
N ASP A 383 -8.24 -14.76 -1.75
CA ASP A 383 -8.22 -15.77 -0.70
C ASP A 383 -7.56 -15.27 0.60
N VAL A 384 -8.10 -15.69 1.73
CA VAL A 384 -7.47 -15.65 3.04
C VAL A 384 -7.45 -17.06 3.63
N GLY A 385 -6.27 -17.58 3.96
CA GLY A 385 -6.13 -18.95 4.45
C GLY A 385 -6.57 -20.03 3.43
N GLY A 386 -6.47 -19.74 2.15
CA GLY A 386 -6.84 -20.66 1.07
C GLY A 386 -8.35 -20.75 0.79
N SER A 387 -9.15 -19.85 1.37
CA SER A 387 -10.59 -19.75 1.11
C SER A 387 -10.93 -18.35 0.58
N PRO A 388 -11.83 -18.25 -0.43
CA PRO A 388 -12.27 -16.98 -0.99
C PRO A 388 -12.86 -16.05 0.06
N THR A 389 -12.59 -14.74 -0.03
CA THR A 389 -13.17 -13.76 0.89
C THR A 389 -14.60 -13.39 0.55
N GLY A 390 -15.22 -14.02 -0.44
CA GLY A 390 -16.58 -13.75 -0.85
C GLY A 390 -17.23 -14.89 -1.61
N VAL A 391 -18.48 -14.66 -2.03
CA VAL A 391 -19.32 -15.62 -2.75
C VAL A 391 -19.79 -15.01 -4.07
N ALA A 392 -19.40 -15.63 -5.19
CA ALA A 392 -19.64 -15.09 -6.54
C ALA A 392 -21.10 -15.15 -6.98
N SER A 393 -21.86 -16.18 -6.55
CA SER A 393 -23.24 -16.43 -7.01
C SER A 393 -23.99 -17.29 -6.01
N GLY A 394 -25.31 -17.29 -6.08
CA GLY A 394 -26.19 -18.08 -5.20
C GLY A 394 -26.96 -17.22 -4.20
N ALA A 395 -27.52 -17.84 -3.17
CA ALA A 395 -28.43 -17.18 -2.22
C ALA A 395 -27.71 -16.20 -1.24
N GLU A 396 -26.44 -16.40 -0.98
CA GLU A 396 -25.64 -15.54 -0.06
C GLU A 396 -24.43 -14.92 -0.80
N GLN A 397 -24.70 -14.23 -1.92
CA GLN A 397 -23.65 -13.53 -2.65
C GLN A 397 -22.96 -12.49 -1.77
N ALA A 398 -21.63 -12.38 -1.89
CA ALA A 398 -20.83 -11.45 -1.12
C ALA A 398 -19.62 -10.98 -1.95
N ASP A 399 -19.72 -9.78 -2.54
CA ASP A 399 -18.67 -9.15 -3.36
C ASP A 399 -18.70 -7.63 -3.14
N ASN A 400 -18.27 -7.19 -1.95
CA ASN A 400 -18.12 -5.77 -1.66
C ASN A 400 -17.09 -5.10 -2.57
N ARG A 401 -16.08 -5.83 -3.07
CA ARG A 401 -15.14 -5.30 -4.06
C ARG A 401 -15.89 -4.79 -5.29
N ARG A 402 -16.82 -5.56 -5.81
CA ARG A 402 -17.65 -5.16 -6.95
C ARG A 402 -18.56 -3.99 -6.59
N THR A 403 -19.15 -3.99 -5.39
CA THR A 403 -19.99 -2.93 -4.89
C THR A 403 -19.24 -1.59 -4.82
N LEU A 404 -18.07 -1.58 -4.17
CA LEU A 404 -17.29 -0.37 -3.98
C LEU A 404 -16.76 0.17 -5.32
N ASN A 405 -16.29 -0.69 -6.23
CA ASN A 405 -15.86 -0.27 -7.56
C ASN A 405 -17.02 0.32 -8.40
N ASN A 406 -18.23 -0.21 -8.25
CA ASN A 406 -19.41 0.28 -8.97
C ASN A 406 -19.91 1.63 -8.42
N THR A 407 -19.70 1.92 -7.14
CA THR A 407 -20.17 3.15 -6.49
C THR A 407 -19.09 4.22 -6.38
N ALA A 408 -17.85 3.89 -6.66
CA ALA A 408 -16.70 4.77 -6.48
C ALA A 408 -16.86 6.13 -7.17
N THR A 409 -17.30 6.15 -8.44
CA THR A 409 -17.51 7.39 -9.19
C THR A 409 -18.64 8.23 -8.58
N THR A 410 -19.72 7.60 -8.12
CA THR A 410 -20.83 8.32 -7.46
C THR A 410 -20.34 8.98 -6.18
N VAL A 411 -19.60 8.25 -5.35
CA VAL A 411 -19.12 8.77 -4.05
C VAL A 411 -18.08 9.87 -4.24
N ALA A 412 -17.12 9.69 -5.14
CA ALA A 412 -16.12 10.71 -5.46
C ALA A 412 -16.69 12.00 -6.07
N ASN A 413 -17.99 12.01 -6.38
CA ASN A 413 -18.69 13.16 -6.91
C ASN A 413 -19.77 13.69 -5.94
N PHE A 414 -19.72 13.35 -4.66
CA PHE A 414 -20.54 13.98 -3.63
C PHE A 414 -20.13 15.43 -3.38
N ARG A 415 -18.85 15.74 -3.57
CA ARG A 415 -18.31 17.09 -3.61
C ARG A 415 -17.28 17.18 -4.73
N CYS A 416 -17.18 18.35 -5.32
CA CYS A 416 -16.03 18.64 -6.18
C CYS A 416 -14.78 18.65 -5.33
N SER A 417 -13.77 17.92 -5.71
CA SER A 417 -12.43 18.10 -5.10
C SER A 417 -12.08 19.58 -5.09
N SER A 418 -11.67 20.08 -3.94
CA SER A 418 -11.63 21.51 -3.62
C SER A 418 -11.15 22.40 -4.77
N PRO A 419 -11.88 23.47 -5.13
CA PRO A 419 -11.49 24.41 -6.19
C PRO A 419 -10.32 25.33 -5.81
N GLY A 420 -9.40 24.89 -4.99
CA GLY A 420 -8.23 25.65 -4.54
C GLY A 420 -6.91 25.22 -5.14
N ARG A 421 -6.91 24.26 -6.07
CA ARG A 421 -5.71 23.91 -6.83
C ARG A 421 -5.90 24.35 -8.28
N ASP A 422 -5.45 25.58 -8.56
CA ASP A 422 -5.09 26.02 -9.91
C ASP A 422 -3.87 25.23 -10.44
N ASP A 423 -3.73 23.98 -10.01
CA ASP A 423 -2.56 23.15 -10.04
C ASP A 423 -2.84 21.93 -10.93
N ALA A 424 -2.00 21.75 -11.93
CA ALA A 424 -2.00 20.56 -12.76
C ALA A 424 -0.82 19.68 -12.36
N TRP A 425 -1.09 18.52 -11.80
CA TRP A 425 -0.09 17.68 -11.16
C TRP A 425 -0.14 16.22 -11.62
N MET A 426 0.94 15.53 -11.39
CA MET A 426 1.10 14.12 -11.74
C MET A 426 1.64 13.34 -10.54
N LYS A 427 1.24 12.07 -10.39
CA LYS A 427 1.69 11.23 -9.26
C LYS A 427 3.08 10.66 -9.48
N ASP A 428 3.97 10.90 -8.56
CA ASP A 428 5.28 10.26 -8.48
C ASP A 428 5.18 8.83 -7.97
N THR A 429 4.31 8.62 -7.01
CA THR A 429 3.96 7.31 -6.45
C THR A 429 2.44 7.17 -6.37
N TRP A 430 1.96 5.98 -6.07
CA TRP A 430 0.52 5.75 -5.89
C TRP A 430 -0.09 6.54 -4.73
N SER A 431 0.71 6.84 -3.70
CA SER A 431 0.29 7.59 -2.51
C SER A 431 0.45 9.11 -2.63
N ASP A 432 0.98 9.59 -3.73
CA ASP A 432 1.17 11.01 -3.97
C ASP A 432 -0.19 11.74 -4.03
N THR A 433 -0.25 12.88 -3.35
CA THR A 433 -1.44 13.74 -3.23
C THR A 433 -1.31 15.05 -4.00
N GLY A 434 -0.19 15.25 -4.72
CA GLY A 434 0.13 16.46 -5.43
C GLY A 434 0.60 17.62 -4.54
N MET A 435 1.07 17.37 -3.32
CA MET A 435 1.71 18.40 -2.47
C MET A 435 3.14 18.68 -2.95
N GLU A 436 3.61 19.94 -2.77
CA GLU A 436 4.95 20.39 -3.17
C GLU A 436 5.76 20.99 -2.01
N PRO A 437 6.87 20.41 -1.59
CA PRO A 437 7.24 19.01 -1.80
C PRO A 437 6.29 18.10 -1.02
N ASP A 438 6.00 16.90 -1.52
CA ASP A 438 5.23 15.94 -0.77
C ASP A 438 6.12 15.25 0.28
N PRO A 439 5.95 15.52 1.58
CA PRO A 439 6.75 14.90 2.64
C PRO A 439 6.53 13.39 2.70
N ALA A 440 5.41 12.87 2.17
CA ALA A 440 5.13 11.46 2.05
C ALA A 440 6.09 10.76 1.06
N GLN A 441 6.75 11.52 0.18
CA GLN A 441 7.73 11.00 -0.78
C GLN A 441 9.15 10.88 -0.22
N ALA A 442 9.42 11.35 0.99
CA ALA A 442 10.76 11.29 1.59
C ALA A 442 11.25 9.84 1.68
N GLY A 443 12.35 9.53 0.97
CA GLY A 443 12.93 8.18 0.91
C GLY A 443 12.23 7.19 -0.03
N GLN A 444 11.18 7.63 -0.75
CA GLN A 444 10.60 6.84 -1.85
C GLN A 444 11.41 7.05 -3.14
N PRO A 445 11.47 6.05 -4.02
CA PRO A 445 12.08 6.20 -5.33
C PRO A 445 11.19 7.04 -6.25
N MET A 446 11.70 8.13 -6.75
CA MET A 446 10.95 9.02 -7.65
C MET A 446 10.88 8.50 -9.10
N TRP A 447 11.52 7.38 -9.42
CA TRP A 447 11.55 6.79 -10.77
C TRP A 447 10.56 5.65 -11.02
N GLU A 448 9.51 5.55 -10.23
CA GLU A 448 8.48 4.52 -10.39
C GLU A 448 7.09 5.11 -10.65
N SER A 449 7.02 6.37 -11.13
CA SER A 449 5.73 7.02 -11.33
C SER A 449 4.74 6.14 -12.10
N PRO A 450 3.53 5.94 -11.55
CA PRO A 450 2.47 5.25 -12.27
C PRO A 450 1.83 6.11 -13.37
N TYR A 451 2.08 7.42 -13.37
CA TYR A 451 1.40 8.39 -14.24
C TYR A 451 2.08 8.64 -15.58
N ILE A 452 3.22 7.98 -15.83
CA ILE A 452 3.81 7.88 -17.16
C ILE A 452 4.07 6.41 -17.51
N TRP A 453 3.57 5.94 -18.65
CA TRP A 453 3.75 4.55 -19.10
C TRP A 453 3.79 4.46 -20.63
N VAL A 454 4.31 3.34 -21.15
CA VAL A 454 4.41 3.06 -22.57
C VAL A 454 3.51 1.90 -22.96
N ARG A 455 2.91 1.97 -24.14
CA ARG A 455 2.25 0.84 -24.82
C ARG A 455 2.85 0.65 -26.20
N ASN A 456 2.98 -0.61 -26.65
CA ASN A 456 3.52 -0.94 -27.97
C ASN A 456 2.45 -0.87 -29.06
N SER A 457 1.19 -0.69 -28.70
CA SER A 457 0.07 -0.42 -29.57
C SER A 457 -0.80 0.67 -28.96
N GLN A 458 -1.50 1.42 -29.80
CA GLN A 458 -2.36 2.50 -29.36
C GLN A 458 -3.52 1.97 -28.50
N ASP A 459 -3.74 2.59 -27.34
CA ASP A 459 -4.81 2.26 -26.41
C ASP A 459 -5.93 3.31 -26.48
N LEU A 460 -6.70 3.28 -27.58
CA LEU A 460 -7.73 4.27 -27.89
C LEU A 460 -8.80 4.40 -26.80
N GLN A 461 -9.14 3.30 -26.13
CA GLN A 461 -10.16 3.26 -25.09
C GLN A 461 -9.61 3.47 -23.69
N ARG A 462 -8.30 3.67 -23.54
CA ARG A 462 -7.61 3.88 -22.25
C ARG A 462 -7.85 2.75 -21.22
N VAL A 463 -8.05 1.52 -21.68
CA VAL A 463 -8.34 0.36 -20.81
C VAL A 463 -7.09 -0.19 -20.12
N HIS A 464 -5.90 0.14 -20.61
CA HIS A 464 -4.62 -0.31 -20.05
C HIS A 464 -3.86 0.79 -19.30
N GLN A 465 -4.59 1.66 -18.57
CA GLN A 465 -3.95 2.70 -17.76
C GLN A 465 -2.93 2.11 -16.80
N HIS A 466 -1.80 2.78 -16.65
CA HIS A 466 -0.70 2.41 -15.75
C HIS A 466 0.00 1.06 -16.08
N GLN A 467 -0.38 0.39 -17.17
CA GLN A 467 0.25 -0.86 -17.60
C GLN A 467 1.41 -0.58 -18.56
N HIS A 468 2.60 -0.45 -18.00
CA HIS A 468 3.80 -0.18 -18.76
C HIS A 468 4.28 -1.41 -19.55
N GLN A 469 4.76 -1.19 -20.78
CA GLN A 469 5.50 -2.12 -21.62
C GLN A 469 6.86 -1.51 -21.98
N ASN A 470 7.88 -2.35 -22.13
CA ASN A 470 9.15 -1.86 -22.69
C ASN A 470 8.92 -1.43 -24.14
N PRO A 471 9.48 -0.29 -24.56
CA PRO A 471 9.33 0.18 -25.93
C PRO A 471 10.02 -0.78 -26.93
N VAL A 472 9.42 -0.96 -28.08
CA VAL A 472 9.96 -1.76 -29.18
C VAL A 472 10.65 -0.84 -30.17
N VAL A 473 11.93 -1.11 -30.44
CA VAL A 473 12.78 -0.31 -31.33
C VAL A 473 12.30 -0.39 -32.77
N GLY A 474 12.38 0.74 -33.49
CA GLY A 474 12.01 0.82 -34.91
C GLY A 474 10.48 0.73 -35.14
N GLN A 475 9.70 0.64 -34.12
CA GLN A 475 8.23 0.66 -34.17
C GLN A 475 7.68 1.87 -33.44
N THR A 476 6.52 2.33 -33.84
CA THR A 476 5.80 3.37 -33.11
C THR A 476 5.27 2.79 -31.78
N ASN A 477 5.71 3.36 -30.68
CA ASN A 477 5.19 3.13 -29.36
C ASN A 477 4.39 4.37 -28.93
N TYR A 478 3.60 4.24 -27.89
CA TYR A 478 2.73 5.31 -27.39
C TYR A 478 3.04 5.56 -25.92
N ILE A 479 3.54 6.76 -25.63
CA ILE A 479 3.78 7.24 -24.26
C ILE A 479 2.48 7.87 -23.78
N TYR A 480 1.99 7.45 -22.63
CA TYR A 480 0.82 7.99 -21.98
C TYR A 480 1.23 8.70 -20.71
N VAL A 481 0.66 9.87 -20.50
CA VAL A 481 0.82 10.65 -19.26
C VAL A 481 -0.55 11.01 -18.73
N LYS A 482 -0.77 10.77 -17.44
CA LYS A 482 -2.00 11.15 -16.74
C LYS A 482 -1.72 12.42 -15.92
N LEU A 483 -2.47 13.46 -16.20
CA LEU A 483 -2.41 14.75 -15.54
C LEU A 483 -3.70 14.97 -14.74
N HIS A 484 -3.58 15.29 -13.46
CA HIS A 484 -4.67 15.84 -12.66
C HIS A 484 -4.76 17.35 -12.85
N HIS A 485 -5.95 17.91 -12.74
CA HIS A 485 -6.16 19.34 -12.71
C HIS A 485 -7.45 19.69 -11.98
N GLY A 486 -7.43 20.73 -11.16
CA GLY A 486 -8.59 21.19 -10.39
C GLY A 486 -9.25 22.43 -10.99
N ALA A 487 -8.52 23.20 -11.80
CA ALA A 487 -8.98 24.41 -12.44
C ALA A 487 -8.73 24.40 -13.94
N ALA A 488 -9.16 25.46 -14.64
CA ALA A 488 -8.77 25.70 -16.01
C ALA A 488 -7.28 26.02 -16.07
N VAL A 489 -6.50 25.15 -16.67
CA VAL A 489 -5.05 25.33 -16.83
C VAL A 489 -4.66 25.21 -18.30
N SER A 490 -3.66 26.00 -18.68
CA SER A 490 -3.04 25.95 -20.00
C SER A 490 -1.53 25.88 -19.87
N GLY A 491 -0.91 25.01 -20.60
CA GLY A 491 0.55 24.84 -20.56
C GLY A 491 1.02 23.84 -21.59
N ASN A 492 2.31 23.48 -21.49
CA ASN A 492 2.95 22.49 -22.33
C ASN A 492 3.33 21.28 -21.51
N LEU A 493 2.90 20.10 -21.93
CA LEU A 493 3.39 18.84 -21.38
C LEU A 493 4.59 18.37 -22.22
N GLU A 494 5.78 18.53 -21.67
CA GLU A 494 7.01 18.06 -22.29
C GLU A 494 7.26 16.58 -21.95
N ILE A 495 7.51 15.77 -22.97
CA ILE A 495 7.93 14.38 -22.80
C ILE A 495 9.42 14.29 -23.16
N LYS A 496 10.21 13.81 -22.22
CA LYS A 496 11.65 13.63 -22.39
C LYS A 496 12.04 12.17 -22.17
N VAL A 497 13.05 11.73 -22.91
CA VAL A 497 13.63 10.39 -22.80
C VAL A 497 15.13 10.47 -22.58
N ALA A 498 15.66 9.48 -21.87
CA ALA A 498 17.10 9.25 -21.74
C ALA A 498 17.41 7.77 -21.78
N ASN A 499 18.63 7.38 -22.16
CA ASN A 499 19.08 6.01 -21.99
C ASN A 499 19.17 5.66 -20.51
N ALA A 500 18.88 4.41 -20.17
CA ALA A 500 18.88 3.95 -18.78
C ALA A 500 20.24 4.09 -18.11
N THR A 501 20.31 4.93 -17.13
CA THR A 501 21.44 5.10 -16.22
C THR A 501 20.93 5.29 -14.79
N LEU A 502 21.76 5.01 -13.79
CA LEU A 502 21.38 5.11 -12.37
C LEU A 502 21.32 6.56 -11.87
N GLY A 503 22.05 7.48 -12.47
CA GLY A 503 22.04 8.88 -12.09
C GLY A 503 22.04 9.76 -13.34
N LEU A 504 20.88 10.29 -13.67
CA LEU A 504 20.68 11.17 -14.80
C LEU A 504 20.81 12.62 -14.39
N GLY A 505 21.76 13.34 -14.99
CA GLY A 505 21.89 14.78 -14.86
C GLY A 505 20.77 15.51 -15.59
N TRP A 506 20.17 16.46 -14.92
CA TRP A 506 19.11 17.29 -15.48
C TRP A 506 19.67 18.65 -15.92
N PRO A 507 19.26 19.21 -17.05
CA PRO A 507 18.49 18.58 -18.14
C PRO A 507 19.38 17.86 -19.18
N GLY A 508 20.70 17.85 -19.01
CA GLY A 508 21.70 17.54 -20.04
C GLY A 508 21.66 16.12 -20.61
N ASN A 509 21.17 15.14 -19.85
CA ASN A 509 21.06 13.75 -20.33
C ASN A 509 19.71 13.44 -21.01
N TRP A 510 18.81 14.43 -21.12
CA TRP A 510 17.45 14.23 -21.56
C TRP A 510 17.20 14.81 -22.94
N THR A 511 16.55 14.03 -23.81
CA THR A 511 16.11 14.46 -25.13
C THR A 511 14.61 14.67 -25.13
N THR A 512 14.15 15.85 -25.54
CA THR A 512 12.72 16.12 -25.71
C THR A 512 12.18 15.37 -26.91
N VAL A 513 11.18 14.52 -26.69
CA VAL A 513 10.48 13.76 -27.73
C VAL A 513 9.30 14.55 -28.27
N SER A 514 8.60 15.23 -27.40
CA SER A 514 7.41 16.01 -27.74
C SER A 514 7.14 17.09 -26.69
N ALA A 515 6.51 18.16 -27.13
CA ALA A 515 5.89 19.18 -26.25
C ALA A 515 4.44 19.36 -26.75
N VAL A 516 3.48 18.96 -25.92
CA VAL A 516 2.06 18.99 -26.29
C VAL A 516 1.40 20.16 -25.57
N PRO A 517 0.89 21.16 -26.32
CA PRO A 517 0.09 22.21 -25.71
C PRO A 517 -1.23 21.62 -25.23
N ILE A 518 -1.56 21.89 -23.98
CA ILE A 518 -2.78 21.43 -23.34
C ILE A 518 -3.53 22.61 -22.77
N THR A 519 -4.80 22.70 -23.09
CA THR A 519 -5.77 23.55 -22.42
C THR A 519 -6.87 22.67 -21.90
N VAL A 520 -7.15 22.74 -20.61
CA VAL A 520 -8.26 22.06 -19.95
C VAL A 520 -9.17 23.11 -19.33
N ALA A 521 -10.48 22.92 -19.51
CA ALA A 521 -11.46 23.77 -18.87
C ALA A 521 -11.50 23.51 -17.36
N ALA A 522 -12.00 24.49 -16.60
CA ALA A 522 -12.28 24.31 -15.20
C ALA A 522 -13.27 23.16 -15.00
N ALA A 523 -12.79 22.10 -14.34
CA ALA A 523 -13.59 20.96 -14.02
C ALA A 523 -12.91 20.31 -12.81
N GLY A 524 -13.47 20.50 -11.62
CA GLY A 524 -12.89 20.02 -10.37
C GLY A 524 -12.52 18.56 -10.42
N GLY A 525 -11.31 18.24 -9.97
CA GLY A 525 -10.81 16.87 -9.81
C GLY A 525 -10.62 16.05 -11.09
N SER A 526 -10.65 16.67 -12.26
CA SER A 526 -10.52 15.96 -13.54
C SER A 526 -9.12 15.42 -13.79
N THR A 527 -9.07 14.36 -14.58
CA THR A 527 -7.80 13.83 -15.08
C THR A 527 -7.81 13.82 -16.61
N ARG A 528 -6.70 14.22 -17.21
CA ARG A 528 -6.47 14.10 -18.64
C ARG A 528 -5.36 13.09 -18.92
N ILE A 529 -5.60 12.17 -19.85
CA ILE A 529 -4.56 11.29 -20.36
C ILE A 529 -4.10 11.82 -21.71
N VAL A 530 -2.83 12.18 -21.79
CA VAL A 530 -2.14 12.62 -23.00
C VAL A 530 -1.41 11.44 -23.61
N GLU A 531 -1.52 11.28 -24.92
CA GLU A 531 -0.85 10.26 -25.71
C GLU A 531 0.16 10.91 -26.66
N VAL A 532 1.37 10.38 -26.68
CA VAL A 532 2.43 10.81 -27.58
C VAL A 532 2.99 9.59 -28.31
N ALA A 533 2.93 9.59 -29.63
CA ALA A 533 3.58 8.59 -30.45
C ALA A 533 5.09 8.81 -30.46
N TRP A 534 5.86 7.74 -30.27
CA TRP A 534 7.31 7.78 -30.19
C TRP A 534 7.94 6.51 -30.77
N THR A 535 8.97 6.69 -31.60
CA THR A 535 9.76 5.58 -32.13
C THR A 535 11.17 5.65 -31.53
N PRO A 536 11.57 4.69 -30.67
CA PRO A 536 12.92 4.67 -30.12
C PRO A 536 13.97 4.54 -31.22
N PRO A 537 15.06 5.36 -31.18
CA PRO A 537 16.06 5.38 -32.22
C PRO A 537 17.04 4.18 -32.18
N ALA A 538 17.16 3.54 -31.03
CA ALA A 538 18.10 2.43 -30.81
C ALA A 538 17.53 1.43 -29.81
N ALA A 539 18.09 0.22 -29.76
CA ALA A 539 17.77 -0.78 -28.75
C ALA A 539 18.27 -0.31 -27.37
N GLY A 540 17.48 -0.51 -26.34
CA GLY A 540 17.86 -0.17 -24.96
C GLY A 540 16.67 -0.03 -24.03
N HIS A 541 16.98 0.18 -22.78
CA HIS A 541 16.03 0.62 -21.78
C HIS A 541 16.04 2.15 -21.74
N PHE A 542 14.87 2.75 -21.73
CA PHE A 542 14.71 4.19 -21.70
C PHE A 542 14.05 4.65 -20.41
N CYS A 543 14.63 5.70 -19.82
CA CYS A 543 13.99 6.50 -18.79
C CYS A 543 13.05 7.50 -19.45
N LEU A 544 11.93 7.78 -18.81
CA LEU A 544 10.88 8.68 -19.27
C LEU A 544 10.63 9.78 -18.23
N VAL A 545 10.55 11.02 -18.65
CA VAL A 545 10.10 12.15 -17.84
C VAL A 545 8.94 12.82 -18.56
N ALA A 546 7.88 13.13 -17.81
CA ALA A 546 6.89 14.10 -18.22
C ALA A 546 7.01 15.33 -17.31
N ARG A 547 7.02 16.50 -17.92
CA ARG A 547 7.17 17.82 -17.28
C ARG A 547 6.05 18.74 -17.75
N TRP A 548 5.25 19.19 -16.82
CA TRP A 548 4.24 20.21 -17.06
C TRP A 548 4.84 21.59 -16.89
N ASP A 549 4.71 22.45 -17.90
CA ASP A 549 5.21 23.81 -17.93
C ASP A 549 4.05 24.78 -18.20
N SER A 550 3.70 25.59 -17.23
CA SER A 550 2.57 26.50 -17.30
C SER A 550 2.86 27.83 -16.60
N ALA A 551 2.41 28.92 -17.21
CA ALA A 551 2.52 30.25 -16.61
C ALA A 551 1.49 30.47 -15.48
N SER A 552 0.36 29.78 -15.52
CA SER A 552 -0.68 29.84 -14.48
C SER A 552 -0.43 28.86 -13.33
N ASP A 553 0.50 27.93 -13.53
CA ASP A 553 0.85 26.87 -12.60
C ASP A 553 2.37 26.65 -12.64
N PRO A 554 3.14 27.62 -12.17
CA PRO A 554 4.59 27.55 -12.19
C PRO A 554 5.11 26.59 -11.11
N MET A 555 6.22 25.91 -11.40
CA MET A 555 6.91 25.09 -10.39
C MET A 555 7.28 25.93 -9.16
N THR A 556 6.97 25.41 -7.97
CA THR A 556 7.25 26.13 -6.71
C THR A 556 8.71 26.10 -6.31
N LYS A 557 9.47 25.11 -6.81
CA LYS A 557 10.91 24.98 -6.60
C LYS A 557 11.66 25.04 -7.91
N PRO A 558 12.80 25.76 -7.95
CA PRO A 558 13.63 25.80 -9.15
C PRO A 558 14.25 24.42 -9.43
N GLU A 559 14.26 24.04 -10.70
CA GLU A 559 14.89 22.81 -11.17
C GLU A 559 16.42 22.88 -11.01
N GLY A 560 16.99 21.87 -10.36
CA GLY A 560 18.44 21.69 -10.21
C GLY A 560 18.98 20.58 -11.12
N GLY A 561 20.28 20.30 -11.00
CA GLY A 561 20.93 19.26 -11.79
C GLY A 561 20.56 17.81 -11.45
N ASN A 562 19.77 17.58 -10.40
CA ASN A 562 19.35 16.24 -9.94
C ASN A 562 17.87 16.03 -10.23
N ILE A 563 17.57 15.13 -11.18
CA ILE A 563 16.18 14.83 -11.58
C ILE A 563 15.34 14.27 -10.42
N GLU A 564 15.92 13.48 -9.51
CA GLU A 564 15.17 12.91 -8.38
C GLU A 564 14.68 13.99 -7.41
N VAL A 565 15.51 15.01 -7.18
CA VAL A 565 15.16 16.17 -6.38
C VAL A 565 14.07 17.00 -7.08
N ASN A 566 14.22 17.25 -8.38
CA ASN A 566 13.26 18.02 -9.15
C ASN A 566 11.86 17.38 -9.12
N VAL A 567 11.81 16.05 -9.28
CA VAL A 567 10.56 15.28 -9.24
C VAL A 567 9.94 15.31 -7.83
N ARG A 568 10.75 15.13 -6.79
CA ARG A 568 10.26 15.16 -5.40
C ARG A 568 9.71 16.52 -4.99
N ASP A 569 10.34 17.59 -5.46
CA ASP A 569 10.07 18.94 -5.01
C ASP A 569 8.99 19.64 -5.84
N ASN A 570 8.59 19.07 -7.02
CA ASN A 570 7.59 19.63 -7.92
C ASN A 570 6.65 18.54 -8.44
N ASN A 571 5.36 18.66 -8.17
CA ASN A 571 4.31 17.77 -8.64
C ASN A 571 4.03 17.88 -10.16
N ASN A 572 4.65 18.86 -10.81
CA ASN A 572 4.64 19.10 -12.26
C ASN A 572 5.59 18.19 -13.04
N ILE A 573 6.41 17.37 -12.37
CA ILE A 573 7.39 16.49 -13.01
C ILE A 573 7.21 15.08 -12.50
N VAL A 574 7.13 14.10 -13.41
CA VAL A 574 7.17 12.67 -13.05
C VAL A 574 8.23 11.94 -13.84
N TRP A 575 8.81 10.93 -13.21
CA TRP A 575 9.89 10.14 -13.76
C TRP A 575 9.60 8.65 -13.70
N ARG A 576 9.96 7.92 -14.78
CA ARG A 576 9.86 6.46 -14.80
C ARG A 576 11.12 5.84 -15.35
N ASN A 577 11.71 4.93 -14.57
CA ASN A 577 12.86 4.11 -14.92
C ASN A 577 12.58 2.65 -14.51
N VAL A 578 11.59 2.05 -15.16
CA VAL A 578 11.13 0.67 -14.90
C VAL A 578 11.34 -0.17 -16.14
N ASN A 579 12.02 -1.30 -15.99
CA ASN A 579 12.27 -2.28 -17.06
C ASN A 579 11.47 -3.56 -16.78
N LEU A 580 10.67 -3.99 -17.75
CA LEU A 580 9.93 -5.24 -17.71
C LEU A 580 10.80 -6.39 -18.24
N ILE A 581 11.00 -7.42 -17.42
CA ILE A 581 11.76 -8.62 -17.72
C ILE A 581 10.80 -9.80 -17.84
N GLU A 582 10.79 -10.45 -19.00
CA GLU A 582 9.98 -11.65 -19.22
C GLU A 582 10.86 -12.89 -19.20
N LEU A 583 10.52 -13.84 -18.32
CA LEU A 583 11.24 -15.12 -18.17
C LEU A 583 10.27 -16.29 -18.33
N GLY A 584 10.47 -17.13 -19.33
CA GLY A 584 9.63 -18.31 -19.55
C GLY A 584 9.78 -18.89 -20.95
N GLY A 585 9.23 -20.07 -21.18
CA GLY A 585 9.29 -20.73 -22.49
C GLY A 585 10.71 -20.80 -23.07
N PRO A 586 10.95 -20.27 -24.28
CA PRO A 586 12.26 -20.32 -24.92
C PRO A 586 13.29 -19.35 -24.31
N GLN A 587 12.90 -18.45 -23.39
CA GLN A 587 13.79 -17.47 -22.77
C GLN A 587 13.99 -17.72 -21.26
N PRO A 588 14.87 -18.68 -20.89
CA PRO A 588 15.13 -18.98 -19.47
C PRO A 588 16.04 -17.94 -18.81
N MET A 589 16.55 -16.96 -19.53
CA MET A 589 17.47 -15.94 -19.10
C MET A 589 17.23 -14.63 -19.85
N ALA A 590 17.32 -13.53 -19.13
CA ALA A 590 17.25 -12.18 -19.68
C ALA A 590 18.36 -11.30 -19.10
N ASN A 591 18.94 -10.47 -19.94
CA ASN A 591 19.99 -9.52 -19.60
C ASN A 591 19.46 -8.08 -19.76
N ALA A 592 19.84 -7.21 -18.83
CA ALA A 592 19.57 -5.78 -18.93
C ALA A 592 20.86 -5.01 -18.60
N GLY A 593 21.28 -4.14 -19.51
CA GLY A 593 22.41 -3.24 -19.29
C GLY A 593 21.98 -1.97 -18.61
N PHE A 594 22.84 -1.38 -17.78
CA PHE A 594 22.67 -0.05 -17.23
C PHE A 594 24.02 0.64 -17.01
N GLU A 595 23.98 1.95 -17.05
CA GLU A 595 25.14 2.77 -16.80
C GLU A 595 25.17 3.23 -15.33
N VAL A 596 26.37 3.22 -14.75
CA VAL A 596 26.64 3.72 -13.40
C VAL A 596 27.42 5.02 -13.59
N PRO A 597 26.81 6.18 -13.36
CA PRO A 597 27.48 7.46 -13.53
C PRO A 597 28.55 7.66 -12.48
N GLY A 598 29.57 8.47 -12.83
CA GLY A 598 30.61 8.87 -11.92
C GLY A 598 30.10 9.81 -10.84
N VAL A 599 30.58 9.63 -9.61
CA VAL A 599 30.46 10.62 -8.55
C VAL A 599 31.81 11.33 -8.38
N GLY A 600 31.78 12.60 -8.00
CA GLY A 600 32.99 13.43 -7.95
C GLY A 600 34.16 12.82 -7.18
N PRO A 601 35.38 13.29 -7.43
CA PRO A 601 36.61 12.69 -6.91
C PRO A 601 36.60 12.61 -5.38
N GLY A 602 37.21 11.53 -4.84
CA GLY A 602 37.33 11.31 -3.39
C GLY A 602 36.07 10.74 -2.69
N ARG A 603 34.97 10.52 -3.40
CA ARG A 603 33.74 9.97 -2.83
C ARG A 603 33.60 8.47 -3.14
N THR A 604 33.03 7.73 -2.21
CA THR A 604 32.54 6.37 -2.43
C THR A 604 31.03 6.40 -2.63
N PHE A 605 30.52 5.37 -3.33
CA PHE A 605 29.09 5.17 -3.46
C PHE A 605 28.74 3.69 -3.31
N VAL A 606 27.49 3.43 -2.98
CA VAL A 606 26.95 2.09 -2.80
C VAL A 606 26.01 1.77 -3.93
N LEU A 607 26.20 0.63 -4.57
CA LEU A 607 25.26 0.04 -5.49
C LEU A 607 24.53 -1.09 -4.77
N SER A 608 23.27 -0.90 -4.44
CA SER A 608 22.44 -1.88 -3.76
C SER A 608 21.48 -2.58 -4.73
N ILE A 609 21.18 -3.87 -4.47
CA ILE A 609 20.29 -4.69 -5.28
C ILE A 609 19.28 -5.32 -4.34
N ARG A 610 18.04 -4.86 -4.37
CA ARG A 610 17.01 -5.24 -3.40
C ARG A 610 15.75 -5.76 -4.09
N PRO A 611 15.06 -6.76 -3.49
CA PRO A 611 13.70 -7.06 -3.89
C PRO A 611 12.78 -5.89 -3.52
N VAL A 612 11.80 -5.60 -4.36
CA VAL A 612 10.73 -4.65 -4.07
C VAL A 612 9.39 -5.36 -4.07
N PRO A 613 8.45 -4.94 -3.22
CA PRO A 613 7.10 -5.50 -3.23
C PRO A 613 6.46 -5.35 -4.61
N THR A 614 5.83 -6.39 -5.09
CA THR A 614 4.96 -6.33 -6.27
C THR A 614 3.50 -6.38 -5.81
N ARG A 615 2.62 -5.69 -6.53
CA ARG A 615 1.17 -5.80 -6.29
C ARG A 615 0.74 -7.24 -6.52
N ARG A 616 0.31 -7.91 -5.46
CA ARG A 616 -0.20 -9.28 -5.51
C ARG A 616 -1.53 -9.35 -4.78
N PRO A 617 -2.44 -10.21 -5.24
CA PRO A 617 -3.62 -10.55 -4.44
C PRO A 617 -3.18 -11.06 -3.06
N ALA A 618 -3.89 -10.67 -2.02
CA ALA A 618 -3.62 -11.14 -0.67
C ALA A 618 -3.81 -12.67 -0.61
N GLY A 619 -2.93 -13.35 0.15
CA GLY A 619 -3.02 -14.81 0.35
C GLY A 619 -2.23 -15.67 -0.66
N VAL A 620 -1.79 -15.14 -1.79
CA VAL A 620 -0.97 -15.89 -2.75
C VAL A 620 0.48 -15.97 -2.27
N ARG A 621 0.88 -17.12 -1.74
CA ARG A 621 2.29 -17.42 -1.42
C ARG A 621 3.02 -17.80 -2.69
N VAL A 622 3.75 -16.85 -3.24
CA VAL A 622 4.75 -17.16 -4.27
C VAL A 622 6.12 -17.13 -3.62
N PRO A 623 6.94 -18.17 -3.77
CA PRO A 623 8.33 -18.12 -3.34
C PRO A 623 9.00 -16.87 -3.91
N GLY A 624 9.85 -16.19 -3.13
CA GLY A 624 10.62 -15.06 -3.66
C GLY A 624 11.40 -15.46 -4.91
N PHE A 625 11.67 -14.52 -5.84
CA PHE A 625 12.37 -14.82 -7.10
C PHE A 625 13.64 -15.67 -6.91
N MET A 626 14.38 -15.46 -5.82
CA MET A 626 15.60 -16.21 -5.52
C MET A 626 15.38 -17.70 -5.25
N ALA A 627 14.17 -18.12 -4.94
CA ALA A 627 13.84 -19.55 -4.81
C ALA A 627 13.74 -20.24 -6.17
N ILE A 628 13.27 -19.52 -7.19
CA ILE A 628 13.02 -20.03 -8.55
C ILE A 628 14.02 -19.53 -9.58
N GLY A 629 14.79 -18.50 -9.25
CA GLY A 629 15.73 -17.81 -10.14
C GLY A 629 17.08 -17.52 -9.51
N ARG A 630 17.92 -16.89 -10.28
CA ARG A 630 19.23 -16.36 -9.90
C ARG A 630 19.40 -14.96 -10.49
N ILE A 631 20.03 -14.10 -9.74
CA ILE A 631 20.44 -12.77 -10.18
C ILE A 631 21.96 -12.69 -10.14
N SER A 632 22.54 -12.21 -11.22
CA SER A 632 23.96 -11.95 -11.30
C SER A 632 24.25 -10.62 -12.00
N LEU A 633 25.36 -10.03 -11.66
CA LEU A 633 25.91 -8.82 -12.24
C LEU A 633 27.22 -9.14 -12.97
N THR A 634 27.43 -8.49 -14.09
CA THR A 634 28.73 -8.39 -14.76
C THR A 634 29.10 -6.91 -14.82
N LEU A 635 30.26 -6.56 -14.31
CA LEU A 635 30.79 -5.21 -14.30
C LEU A 635 31.82 -5.06 -15.43
N ASP A 636 31.88 -3.91 -16.07
CA ASP A 636 32.98 -3.58 -16.95
C ASP A 636 34.32 -3.45 -16.20
N LYS A 637 35.38 -3.21 -16.93
CA LYS A 637 36.73 -3.08 -16.36
C LYS A 637 36.79 -1.93 -15.35
N GLN A 638 36.18 -0.82 -15.65
CA GLN A 638 36.22 0.39 -14.85
C GLN A 638 35.49 0.22 -13.51
N LEU A 639 34.28 -0.32 -13.51
CA LEU A 639 33.52 -0.65 -12.30
C LEU A 639 34.23 -1.73 -11.47
N MET A 640 34.82 -2.72 -12.13
CA MET A 640 35.57 -3.78 -11.44
C MET A 640 36.84 -3.23 -10.76
N GLU A 641 37.54 -2.30 -11.40
CA GLU A 641 38.69 -1.62 -10.79
C GLU A 641 38.29 -0.70 -9.64
N SER A 642 37.17 0.02 -9.78
CA SER A 642 36.58 0.81 -8.72
C SER A 642 36.23 -0.04 -7.49
N TRP A 643 35.60 -1.18 -7.69
CA TRP A 643 35.28 -2.12 -6.61
C TRP A 643 36.54 -2.76 -6.00
N ARG A 644 37.54 -3.12 -6.80
CA ARG A 644 38.83 -3.58 -6.32
C ARG A 644 39.52 -2.54 -5.42
N GLY A 645 39.38 -1.25 -5.79
CA GLY A 645 39.93 -0.13 -5.04
C GLY A 645 39.38 0.03 -3.63
N THR A 646 38.19 -0.53 -3.33
CA THR A 646 37.62 -0.61 -1.98
C THR A 646 37.98 -1.92 -1.26
N GLY A 647 38.81 -2.78 -1.84
CA GLY A 647 39.07 -4.12 -1.30
C GLY A 647 37.93 -5.10 -1.53
N PHE A 648 37.12 -4.89 -2.56
CA PHE A 648 35.92 -5.68 -2.87
C PHE A 648 34.86 -5.62 -1.74
N GLN A 649 34.73 -4.47 -1.07
CA GLN A 649 33.72 -4.29 -0.03
C GLN A 649 32.32 -4.51 -0.60
N GLY A 650 31.53 -5.34 0.10
CA GLY A 650 30.17 -5.67 -0.29
C GLY A 650 29.56 -6.73 0.62
N GLU A 651 28.25 -6.82 0.60
CA GLU A 651 27.47 -7.77 1.37
C GLU A 651 26.49 -8.51 0.46
N GLY A 652 26.04 -9.70 0.87
CA GLY A 652 25.03 -10.47 0.15
C GLY A 652 25.41 -10.95 -1.25
N LEU A 653 26.71 -10.90 -1.60
CA LEU A 653 27.24 -11.17 -2.94
C LEU A 653 28.30 -12.26 -2.92
N ARG A 654 28.38 -13.05 -4.00
CA ARG A 654 29.46 -14.00 -4.25
C ARG A 654 30.10 -13.71 -5.60
N ARG A 655 31.40 -13.45 -5.61
CA ARG A 655 32.17 -13.21 -6.83
C ARG A 655 32.77 -14.51 -7.37
N SER A 656 32.71 -14.70 -8.69
CA SER A 656 33.41 -15.73 -9.43
C SER A 656 33.92 -15.12 -10.75
N GLY A 657 35.23 -14.78 -10.79
CA GLY A 657 35.79 -14.00 -11.88
C GLY A 657 35.14 -12.61 -12.00
N ASN A 658 34.55 -12.32 -13.14
CA ASN A 658 33.84 -11.07 -13.42
C ASN A 658 32.32 -11.16 -13.15
N VAL A 659 31.82 -12.33 -12.73
CA VAL A 659 30.40 -12.53 -12.42
C VAL A 659 30.20 -12.43 -10.92
N ILE A 660 29.25 -11.60 -10.54
CA ILE A 660 28.85 -11.35 -9.15
C ILE A 660 27.42 -11.88 -8.98
N THR A 661 27.23 -12.88 -8.14
CA THR A 661 25.92 -13.49 -7.91
C THR A 661 25.34 -12.96 -6.59
N VAL A 662 24.07 -12.54 -6.62
CA VAL A 662 23.30 -12.23 -5.40
C VAL A 662 23.04 -13.53 -4.65
N VAL A 663 23.47 -13.61 -3.39
CA VAL A 663 23.29 -14.79 -2.50
C VAL A 663 22.40 -14.47 -1.32
N ASP A 664 22.44 -13.25 -0.80
CA ASP A 664 21.51 -12.73 0.19
C ASP A 664 20.83 -11.47 -0.35
N PRO A 665 19.56 -11.56 -0.75
CA PRO A 665 18.85 -10.43 -1.33
C PRO A 665 18.56 -9.31 -0.32
N ALA A 666 18.52 -9.61 0.98
CA ALA A 666 18.23 -8.60 2.00
C ALA A 666 19.41 -7.62 2.20
N GLY A 667 20.63 -8.10 1.96
CA GLY A 667 21.86 -7.33 2.15
C GLY A 667 22.68 -7.04 0.90
N ALA A 668 22.21 -7.41 -0.32
CA ALA A 668 23.05 -7.33 -1.52
C ALA A 668 23.46 -5.89 -1.88
N GLN A 669 24.74 -5.60 -1.71
CA GLN A 669 25.34 -4.31 -2.05
C GLN A 669 26.83 -4.40 -2.30
N LEU A 670 27.37 -3.48 -3.09
CA LEU A 670 28.80 -3.30 -3.30
C LEU A 670 29.18 -1.82 -3.16
N THR A 671 30.32 -1.57 -2.55
CA THR A 671 30.88 -0.23 -2.36
C THR A 671 31.92 0.04 -3.45
N LEU A 672 31.74 1.12 -4.18
CA LEU A 672 32.58 1.52 -5.30
C LEU A 672 33.28 2.86 -4.98
N ARG A 673 34.51 3.03 -5.47
CA ARG A 673 35.17 4.33 -5.47
C ARG A 673 34.63 5.20 -6.58
N ALA A 674 34.86 6.49 -6.47
CA ALA A 674 34.55 7.47 -7.52
C ALA A 674 35.05 7.00 -8.91
N LEU A 675 34.20 7.18 -9.90
CA LEU A 675 34.51 6.93 -11.31
C LEU A 675 34.80 8.25 -12.00
N GLN A 676 35.86 8.27 -12.84
CA GLN A 676 36.18 9.44 -13.67
C GLN A 676 35.27 9.55 -14.90
N ALA A 677 34.74 8.43 -15.35
CA ALA A 677 33.77 8.32 -16.43
C ALA A 677 32.70 7.30 -16.05
N PRO A 678 31.52 7.32 -16.68
CA PRO A 678 30.48 6.33 -16.43
C PRO A 678 30.96 4.89 -16.71
N GLY A 679 30.60 3.95 -15.83
CA GLY A 679 30.89 2.53 -16.01
C GLY A 679 29.65 1.76 -16.45
N GLN A 680 29.85 0.64 -17.16
CA GLN A 680 28.76 -0.20 -17.67
C GLN A 680 28.60 -1.45 -16.82
N ALA A 681 27.37 -1.73 -16.41
CA ALA A 681 27.00 -2.96 -15.74
C ALA A 681 25.88 -3.69 -16.49
N GLN A 682 25.90 -5.02 -16.39
CA GLN A 682 24.81 -5.86 -16.89
C GLN A 682 24.26 -6.68 -15.74
N ILE A 683 22.95 -6.62 -15.53
CA ILE A 683 22.23 -7.52 -14.63
C ILE A 683 21.60 -8.64 -15.45
N THR A 684 21.73 -9.87 -14.95
CA THR A 684 21.19 -11.08 -15.56
C THR A 684 20.20 -11.72 -14.60
N PHE A 685 19.00 -11.92 -15.07
CA PHE A 685 17.96 -12.70 -14.43
C PHE A 685 17.88 -14.06 -15.11
N SER A 686 18.02 -15.14 -14.38
CA SER A 686 17.97 -16.48 -14.93
C SER A 686 17.15 -17.42 -14.09
N ARG A 687 16.50 -18.39 -14.73
CA ARG A 687 15.66 -19.40 -14.10
C ARG A 687 16.50 -20.58 -13.62
N ARG A 688 16.18 -21.16 -12.44
CA ARG A 688 16.78 -22.41 -11.98
C ARG A 688 16.08 -23.61 -12.63
N LYS A 689 16.84 -24.56 -13.18
CA LYS A 689 16.32 -25.75 -13.89
C LYS A 689 15.41 -26.67 -13.04
N ALA A 690 15.48 -26.59 -11.72
CA ALA A 690 14.85 -27.54 -10.80
C ALA A 690 13.50 -27.06 -10.21
N ALA A 691 13.02 -25.88 -10.54
CA ALA A 691 11.75 -25.38 -10.01
C ALA A 691 10.61 -25.93 -10.86
N GLY A 692 9.92 -26.96 -10.34
CA GLY A 692 8.68 -27.47 -10.91
C GLY A 692 7.57 -26.42 -10.86
N HIS A 693 6.53 -26.61 -11.63
CA HIS A 693 5.29 -25.82 -11.80
C HIS A 693 5.44 -24.32 -11.64
N PHE A 694 5.31 -23.59 -12.76
CA PHE A 694 5.33 -22.15 -12.82
C PHE A 694 3.91 -21.65 -12.99
N SER A 695 3.49 -20.84 -12.01
CA SER A 695 2.40 -19.90 -12.17
C SER A 695 2.91 -18.63 -12.87
N ARG A 696 2.00 -17.85 -13.40
CA ARG A 696 2.25 -16.52 -13.92
C ARG A 696 2.52 -15.60 -12.73
N ASP A 697 3.81 -15.37 -12.41
CA ASP A 697 4.21 -14.61 -11.23
C ASP A 697 4.95 -13.33 -11.62
N GLU A 698 4.79 -12.30 -10.79
CA GLU A 698 5.50 -11.05 -10.90
C GLU A 698 6.43 -10.82 -9.70
N PHE A 699 7.65 -10.36 -9.96
CA PHE A 699 8.65 -10.03 -8.95
C PHE A 699 9.26 -8.66 -9.26
N GLY A 700 9.51 -7.87 -8.21
CA GLY A 700 10.19 -6.59 -8.34
C GLY A 700 11.62 -6.66 -7.80
N TRP A 701 12.54 -6.03 -8.50
CA TRP A 701 13.93 -5.83 -8.05
C TRP A 701 14.40 -4.44 -8.38
N ARG A 702 15.09 -3.81 -7.47
CA ARG A 702 15.62 -2.46 -7.63
C ARG A 702 17.13 -2.46 -7.51
N VAL A 703 17.78 -1.76 -8.43
CA VAL A 703 19.19 -1.39 -8.35
C VAL A 703 19.25 0.10 -8.04
N THR A 704 19.90 0.48 -6.94
CA THR A 704 19.99 1.88 -6.50
C THR A 704 21.44 2.27 -6.30
N GLN A 705 21.82 3.44 -6.83
CA GLN A 705 23.08 4.10 -6.53
C GLN A 705 22.84 5.12 -5.41
N SER A 706 23.61 5.04 -4.34
CA SER A 706 23.53 5.98 -3.22
C SER A 706 24.90 6.55 -2.87
N ALA A 707 24.95 7.82 -2.54
CA ALA A 707 26.18 8.40 -2.02
C ALA A 707 26.46 7.87 -0.61
N ALA A 708 27.70 7.50 -0.35
CA ALA A 708 28.17 7.22 1.01
C ALA A 708 28.43 8.58 1.69
N VAL A 709 27.47 9.04 2.48
CA VAL A 709 27.56 10.26 3.30
C VAL A 709 27.45 9.91 4.77
N ALA A 710 27.95 10.77 5.64
CA ALA A 710 27.71 10.65 7.08
C ALA A 710 26.21 10.90 7.32
N GLY A 711 25.43 9.84 7.56
CA GLY A 711 23.99 9.85 7.71
C GLY A 711 23.31 8.78 6.83
N PRO A 712 21.98 8.78 6.74
CA PRO A 712 21.27 7.84 5.87
C PRO A 712 21.71 8.03 4.41
N PRO A 713 21.93 6.92 3.66
CA PRO A 713 22.38 6.99 2.26
C PRO A 713 21.42 7.82 1.42
N GLN A 714 21.93 8.84 0.73
CA GLN A 714 21.14 9.62 -0.21
C GLN A 714 21.14 8.90 -1.57
N ALA A 715 19.97 8.51 -2.06
CA ALA A 715 19.83 7.95 -3.38
C ALA A 715 20.21 9.00 -4.44
N LEU A 716 21.01 8.57 -5.42
CA LEU A 716 21.39 9.38 -6.59
C LEU A 716 20.57 9.00 -7.82
N GLY A 717 19.90 7.85 -7.76
CA GLY A 717 19.04 7.31 -8.79
C GLY A 717 18.97 5.79 -8.74
N GLY A 718 18.08 5.21 -9.54
CA GLY A 718 17.90 3.77 -9.59
C GLY A 718 17.08 3.28 -10.79
N ILE A 719 17.04 1.97 -10.93
CA ILE A 719 16.26 1.25 -11.94
C ILE A 719 15.46 0.17 -11.24
N THR A 720 14.19 0.06 -11.59
CA THR A 720 13.34 -1.03 -11.11
C THR A 720 13.09 -2.03 -12.23
N TYR A 721 13.35 -3.30 -11.95
CA TYR A 721 13.07 -4.44 -12.83
C TYR A 721 11.82 -5.15 -12.36
N GLN A 722 10.79 -5.18 -13.21
CA GLN A 722 9.59 -5.98 -13.00
C GLN A 722 9.75 -7.29 -13.78
N ILE A 723 9.85 -8.41 -13.07
CA ILE A 723 10.10 -9.72 -13.68
C ILE A 723 8.75 -10.45 -13.74
N ARG A 724 8.34 -10.83 -14.96
CA ARG A 724 7.19 -11.70 -15.18
C ARG A 724 7.66 -13.08 -15.59
N THR A 725 7.14 -14.11 -14.92
CA THR A 725 7.42 -15.50 -15.27
C THR A 725 6.22 -16.10 -16.00
N PHE A 726 6.50 -16.94 -16.99
CA PHE A 726 5.47 -17.66 -17.74
C PHE A 726 5.72 -19.15 -17.63
N ALA A 727 4.65 -19.97 -17.76
CA ALA A 727 4.78 -21.41 -17.94
C ALA A 727 5.63 -21.71 -19.20
N PRO A 728 6.39 -22.83 -19.23
CA PRO A 728 7.17 -23.24 -20.39
C PRO A 728 6.31 -23.54 -21.60
#